data_8fee94904878e2935c2516bdef828e21
#
_entry.id   8fee94904878e2935c2516bdef828e21
#
_cell.length_a   1.000
_cell.length_b   1.000
_cell.length_c   1.000
_cell.angle_alpha   90.00
_cell.angle_beta   90.00
_cell.angle_gamma   90.00
#
_symmetry.space_group_name_H-M   'P 1'
#
loop_
_entity.id
_entity.type
_entity.pdbx_description
1 polymer ?
#
loop_
_entity_poly.entity_id
_entity_poly.type
_entity_poly.pdbx_seq_one_letter_code
_entity_poly.pdbx_strand_id
1 'polypeptide(L)'
;MSTPTTHRWLRWPSEPARPRMAYGADYNPEQWPRETWDEDVRLMREAGVNVVSLAIFSWARLQPERDEWNFAWLDEVIDLLHANGIAVDLATATASPPPWLATEHPEILPVTVDGSTLWPGARQHWRPTSPVFREHALKLVTAMAERYGDHPAVCAWHVSNELGCHNIYDYSDDAAGAFRTWLADRYGSIDALNDAWGTDFWSQRYTRFEQILPPRQAASHPNPTQQLDFKRFSSDALKQYLRAERDILNRITPDIPVTTNFMVMGETKGMDYADWAAEVDFVANDHYFVPGPQAVDELSFSANLTGNIAGGKPWFLMEHSTSAVNWQPVNTPKKSGALRRDSLTHVAHGADAVCYFQWRQSKAGAEKFHSAMVPHAGEDSPIFRDVVALGRELGALSGVVGSRRSQAPAAILFDWDSWWASEQDSHPSDRLRYRQEALDWYSAFLALGIRADVIPAATDLTGYGLVVAPVLHVVPAALKTRLEDYVAGGGHLVASYFSGITDENDHIWLGGYPGALADLLGVRVDEFGPLLDGETVQLDNGTTATLWADRVLPRVDGVEVLSRYTTGDHAGDAAVTRRASGRGSAAYVGARLGAEGLETVLADLAARAGVTSELPAELRGAVEQVIRTGDDADHVFLINRTDAPVDITGVDGDTLTGEESKLAPRSVAVLTRKARTTVS
;
A
#
# COMPACT_ATOMS: atom_id res chain seq x y z
N MET A 1 -3.13 -16.05 -18.53
CA MET A 1 -2.95 -16.43 -17.12
C MET A 1 -1.46 -16.63 -16.91
N SER A 2 -0.77 -15.67 -16.27
CA SER A 2 0.63 -15.84 -15.89
C SER A 2 0.70 -16.90 -14.78
N THR A 3 1.66 -17.81 -14.89
CA THR A 3 1.95 -18.76 -13.80
C THR A 3 2.32 -17.94 -12.58
N PRO A 4 1.73 -18.20 -11.38
CA PRO A 4 2.13 -17.48 -10.17
C PRO A 4 3.63 -17.61 -9.97
N THR A 5 4.33 -16.50 -9.84
CA THR A 5 5.75 -16.49 -9.49
C THR A 5 5.91 -17.20 -8.16
N THR A 6 6.80 -18.19 -8.11
CA THR A 6 7.20 -18.80 -6.85
C THR A 6 7.87 -17.71 -6.01
N HIS A 7 7.36 -17.45 -4.80
CA HIS A 7 8.00 -16.51 -3.88
C HIS A 7 9.46 -16.89 -3.67
N ARG A 8 10.38 -15.98 -4.03
CA ARG A 8 11.82 -16.11 -3.79
C ARG A 8 12.23 -14.97 -2.87
N TRP A 9 12.94 -15.29 -1.79
CA TRP A 9 13.45 -14.29 -0.84
C TRP A 9 14.90 -13.94 -1.16
N LEU A 10 15.45 -12.97 -0.46
CA LEU A 10 16.84 -12.51 -0.61
C LEU A 10 17.83 -13.68 -0.66
N ARG A 11 18.73 -13.64 -1.63
CA ARG A 11 19.87 -14.57 -1.73
C ARG A 11 21.01 -14.05 -0.86
N TRP A 12 21.21 -14.66 0.30
CA TRP A 12 22.32 -14.23 1.16
C TRP A 12 23.68 -14.66 0.60
N PRO A 13 24.76 -13.82 0.76
CA PRO A 13 26.12 -14.13 0.31
C PRO A 13 26.71 -15.41 0.92
N SER A 14 26.25 -15.77 2.10
CA SER A 14 26.50 -17.05 2.76
C SER A 14 25.21 -17.48 3.40
N GLU A 15 24.87 -18.78 3.30
CA GLU A 15 23.71 -19.30 4.04
C GLU A 15 23.90 -19.00 5.53
N PRO A 16 22.97 -18.24 6.14
CA PRO A 16 23.05 -17.99 7.57
C PRO A 16 22.80 -19.30 8.33
N ALA A 17 23.55 -19.54 9.38
CA ALA A 17 23.33 -20.68 10.28
C ALA A 17 21.92 -20.66 10.93
N ARG A 18 21.28 -19.49 10.93
CA ARG A 18 19.87 -19.26 11.32
C ARG A 18 19.29 -18.20 10.36
N PRO A 19 17.96 -18.23 10.12
CA PRO A 19 17.27 -17.12 9.47
C PRO A 19 17.64 -15.80 10.12
N ARG A 20 17.79 -14.74 9.30
CA ARG A 20 18.10 -13.40 9.80
C ARG A 20 17.13 -12.38 9.27
N MET A 21 16.73 -11.45 10.12
CA MET A 21 16.03 -10.25 9.70
C MET A 21 16.96 -9.39 8.84
N ALA A 22 16.54 -8.95 7.68
CA ALA A 22 17.28 -7.98 6.89
C ALA A 22 17.16 -6.61 7.56
N TYR A 23 18.30 -5.89 7.67
CA TYR A 23 18.35 -4.57 8.29
C TYR A 23 19.36 -3.68 7.57
N GLY A 24 18.91 -2.49 7.16
CA GLY A 24 19.77 -1.60 6.41
C GLY A 24 19.14 -0.30 5.95
N ALA A 25 19.59 0.15 4.80
CA ALA A 25 19.15 1.43 4.22
C ALA A 25 19.52 1.57 2.75
N ASP A 26 18.98 2.59 2.12
CA ASP A 26 19.49 3.13 0.87
C ASP A 26 20.88 3.70 1.10
N TYR A 27 21.84 3.23 0.36
CA TYR A 27 23.22 3.67 0.45
C TYR A 27 23.64 4.41 -0.81
N ASN A 28 24.00 5.68 -0.64
CA ASN A 28 24.37 6.60 -1.73
C ASN A 28 25.85 7.03 -1.60
N PRO A 29 26.82 6.10 -1.74
CA PRO A 29 28.26 6.39 -1.59
C PRO A 29 28.76 7.39 -2.62
N GLU A 30 28.10 7.48 -3.78
CA GLU A 30 28.44 8.42 -4.84
C GLU A 30 28.29 9.90 -4.42
N GLN A 31 27.58 10.19 -3.35
CA GLN A 31 27.44 11.54 -2.79
C GLN A 31 28.64 11.95 -1.90
N TRP A 32 29.52 11.01 -1.59
CA TRP A 32 30.59 11.17 -0.60
C TRP A 32 31.95 10.83 -1.16
N PRO A 33 33.05 11.43 -0.63
CA PRO A 33 34.39 11.05 -1.00
C PRO A 33 34.71 9.61 -0.52
N ARG A 34 35.68 8.98 -1.19
CA ARG A 34 36.02 7.55 -0.97
C ARG A 34 36.34 7.22 0.48
N GLU A 35 37.01 8.14 1.19
CA GLU A 35 37.39 7.97 2.60
C GLU A 35 36.16 7.78 3.53
N THR A 36 35.02 8.31 3.16
CA THR A 36 33.77 8.15 3.92
C THR A 36 33.25 6.72 3.85
N TRP A 37 33.51 5.97 2.77
CA TRP A 37 32.97 4.61 2.61
C TRP A 37 33.51 3.63 3.65
N ASP A 38 34.79 3.75 4.05
CA ASP A 38 35.37 2.91 5.09
C ASP A 38 34.77 3.20 6.47
N GLU A 39 34.50 4.49 6.75
CA GLU A 39 33.76 4.89 7.95
C GLU A 39 32.32 4.38 7.94
N ASP A 40 31.64 4.50 6.81
CA ASP A 40 30.26 4.03 6.65
C ASP A 40 30.15 2.53 6.95
N VAL A 41 31.02 1.72 6.38
CA VAL A 41 31.04 0.26 6.60
C VAL A 41 31.35 -0.07 8.08
N ARG A 42 32.25 0.67 8.74
CA ARG A 42 32.50 0.53 10.18
C ARG A 42 31.22 0.75 10.99
N LEU A 43 30.50 1.86 10.70
CA LEU A 43 29.26 2.22 11.38
C LEU A 43 28.11 1.26 11.03
N MET A 44 28.01 0.79 9.79
CA MET A 44 27.05 -0.23 9.37
C MET A 44 27.21 -1.52 10.21
N ARG A 45 28.42 -1.98 10.41
CA ARG A 45 28.70 -3.16 11.26
C ARG A 45 28.33 -2.91 12.71
N GLU A 46 28.60 -1.73 13.24
CA GLU A 46 28.21 -1.33 14.60
C GLU A 46 26.69 -1.36 14.78
N ALA A 47 25.96 -0.84 13.77
CA ALA A 47 24.53 -0.80 13.73
C ALA A 47 23.86 -2.18 13.47
N GLY A 48 24.64 -3.19 13.07
CA GLY A 48 24.12 -4.51 12.70
C GLY A 48 23.50 -4.55 11.30
N VAL A 49 23.79 -3.58 10.45
CA VAL A 49 23.37 -3.56 9.03
C VAL A 49 23.94 -4.76 8.29
N ASN A 50 23.09 -5.45 7.54
CA ASN A 50 23.44 -6.66 6.79
C ASN A 50 22.99 -6.64 5.33
N VAL A 51 22.24 -5.61 4.92
CA VAL A 51 21.83 -5.35 3.54
C VAL A 51 21.77 -3.84 3.28
N VAL A 52 22.06 -3.42 2.05
CA VAL A 52 21.83 -2.04 1.57
C VAL A 52 21.25 -2.07 0.17
N SER A 53 20.34 -1.13 -0.13
CA SER A 53 19.94 -0.82 -1.50
C SER A 53 20.96 0.14 -2.10
N LEU A 54 21.44 -0.15 -3.31
CA LEU A 54 22.61 0.52 -3.89
C LEU A 54 22.35 0.93 -5.33
N ALA A 55 22.91 2.06 -5.75
CA ALA A 55 22.93 2.60 -7.11
C ALA A 55 21.58 3.11 -7.63
N ILE A 56 20.60 3.40 -6.77
CA ILE A 56 19.20 3.75 -7.12
C ILE A 56 19.14 4.90 -8.15
N PHE A 57 19.88 5.99 -7.92
CA PHE A 57 19.90 7.18 -8.79
C PHE A 57 21.24 7.38 -9.52
N SER A 58 21.95 6.30 -9.77
CA SER A 58 23.35 6.38 -10.22
C SER A 58 23.55 6.36 -11.74
N TRP A 59 22.48 6.40 -12.57
CA TRP A 59 22.60 6.26 -14.02
C TRP A 59 23.61 7.24 -14.64
N ALA A 60 23.50 8.55 -14.32
CA ALA A 60 24.42 9.55 -14.85
C ALA A 60 25.90 9.33 -14.46
N ARG A 61 26.17 8.64 -13.34
CA ARG A 61 27.51 8.29 -12.91
C ARG A 61 28.01 6.99 -13.54
N LEU A 62 27.10 6.05 -13.81
CA LEU A 62 27.38 4.79 -14.49
C LEU A 62 27.57 4.98 -16.00
N GLN A 63 26.82 5.92 -16.59
CA GLN A 63 26.84 6.24 -18.00
C GLN A 63 26.86 7.77 -18.19
N PRO A 64 28.01 8.44 -17.97
CA PRO A 64 28.12 9.90 -18.03
C PRO A 64 27.86 10.47 -19.42
N GLU A 65 28.13 9.71 -20.48
CA GLU A 65 27.83 10.02 -21.88
C GLU A 65 27.24 8.76 -22.56
N ARG A 66 26.61 8.93 -23.71
CA ARG A 66 25.88 7.85 -24.43
C ARG A 66 26.71 6.57 -24.62
N ASP A 67 27.98 6.69 -24.94
CA ASP A 67 28.86 5.56 -25.25
C ASP A 67 29.97 5.37 -24.20
N GLU A 68 29.87 6.05 -23.05
CA GLU A 68 30.87 5.98 -21.99
C GLU A 68 30.30 5.30 -20.75
N TRP A 69 31.00 4.27 -20.26
CA TRP A 69 30.59 3.51 -19.07
C TRP A 69 31.64 3.68 -17.96
N ASN A 70 31.16 3.87 -16.73
CA ASN A 70 32.00 4.04 -15.54
C ASN A 70 31.49 3.19 -14.38
N PHE A 71 31.84 1.92 -14.36
CA PHE A 71 31.47 0.97 -13.31
C PHE A 71 32.49 0.86 -12.18
N ALA A 72 33.73 1.35 -12.35
CA ALA A 72 34.83 1.09 -11.43
C ALA A 72 34.55 1.49 -9.98
N TRP A 73 33.86 2.60 -9.76
CA TRP A 73 33.49 3.03 -8.42
C TRP A 73 32.46 2.09 -7.77
N LEU A 74 31.51 1.56 -8.55
CA LEU A 74 30.46 0.65 -8.07
C LEU A 74 31.06 -0.73 -7.78
N ASP A 75 32.01 -1.21 -8.61
CA ASP A 75 32.76 -2.43 -8.32
C ASP A 75 33.43 -2.34 -6.95
N GLU A 76 34.16 -1.23 -6.68
CA GLU A 76 34.85 -1.02 -5.42
C GLU A 76 33.91 -0.99 -4.21
N VAL A 77 32.73 -0.35 -4.35
CA VAL A 77 31.72 -0.31 -3.27
C VAL A 77 31.14 -1.68 -3.00
N ILE A 78 30.77 -2.44 -4.03
CA ILE A 78 30.20 -3.77 -3.88
C ILE A 78 31.20 -4.72 -3.26
N ASP A 79 32.46 -4.69 -3.70
CA ASP A 79 33.56 -5.47 -3.11
C ASP A 79 33.79 -5.12 -1.63
N LEU A 80 33.78 -3.83 -1.29
CA LEU A 80 33.92 -3.35 0.09
C LEU A 80 32.78 -3.85 1.00
N LEU A 81 31.53 -3.78 0.54
CA LEU A 81 30.37 -4.27 1.24
C LEU A 81 30.46 -5.78 1.43
N HIS A 82 30.78 -6.53 0.36
CA HIS A 82 30.96 -7.97 0.41
C HIS A 82 32.03 -8.42 1.43
N ALA A 83 33.20 -7.77 1.40
CA ALA A 83 34.31 -8.06 2.33
C ALA A 83 33.91 -7.85 3.80
N ASN A 84 32.85 -7.09 4.07
CA ASN A 84 32.31 -6.80 5.40
C ASN A 84 31.02 -7.54 5.72
N GLY A 85 30.58 -8.48 4.88
CA GLY A 85 29.43 -9.34 5.09
C GLY A 85 28.08 -8.63 4.92
N ILE A 86 28.04 -7.51 4.17
CA ILE A 86 26.85 -6.75 3.86
C ILE A 86 26.39 -7.14 2.45
N ALA A 87 25.14 -7.58 2.34
CA ALA A 87 24.51 -7.91 1.07
C ALA A 87 24.03 -6.65 0.35
N VAL A 88 23.88 -6.76 -0.96
CA VAL A 88 23.46 -5.65 -1.83
C VAL A 88 22.15 -6.01 -2.54
N ASP A 89 21.13 -5.25 -2.28
CA ASP A 89 19.94 -5.12 -3.11
C ASP A 89 20.27 -4.09 -4.20
N LEU A 90 20.62 -4.58 -5.41
CA LEU A 90 21.21 -3.75 -6.45
C LEU A 90 20.12 -3.16 -7.35
N ALA A 91 19.98 -1.84 -7.32
CA ALA A 91 19.04 -1.15 -8.19
C ALA A 91 19.53 -1.12 -9.66
N THR A 92 18.57 -1.16 -10.59
CA THR A 92 18.84 -1.04 -12.03
C THR A 92 19.24 0.38 -12.46
N ALA A 93 19.19 1.33 -11.53
CA ALA A 93 19.54 2.75 -11.68
C ALA A 93 18.69 3.55 -12.69
N THR A 94 17.57 2.99 -13.17
CA THR A 94 16.77 3.59 -14.24
C THR A 94 15.77 4.66 -13.78
N ALA A 95 15.67 4.90 -12.46
CA ALA A 95 14.72 5.84 -11.88
C ALA A 95 14.88 7.28 -12.39
N SER A 96 16.12 7.71 -12.64
CA SER A 96 16.39 9.06 -13.16
C SER A 96 17.34 8.98 -14.36
N PRO A 97 16.85 9.28 -15.58
CA PRO A 97 17.70 9.30 -16.76
C PRO A 97 18.81 10.37 -16.66
N PRO A 98 19.97 10.12 -17.27
CA PRO A 98 21.06 11.08 -17.24
C PRO A 98 20.73 12.32 -18.08
N PRO A 99 21.34 13.49 -17.78
CA PRO A 99 21.06 14.74 -18.47
C PRO A 99 21.25 14.68 -19.99
N TRP A 100 22.25 13.92 -20.49
CA TRP A 100 22.46 13.79 -21.93
C TRP A 100 21.24 13.16 -22.63
N LEU A 101 20.59 12.15 -22.00
CA LEU A 101 19.45 11.47 -22.60
C LEU A 101 18.25 12.42 -22.76
N ALA A 102 17.92 13.20 -21.74
CA ALA A 102 16.84 14.19 -21.82
C ALA A 102 17.17 15.36 -22.77
N THR A 103 18.47 15.69 -22.93
CA THR A 103 18.92 16.75 -23.85
C THR A 103 18.85 16.31 -25.30
N GLU A 104 19.27 15.10 -25.60
CA GLU A 104 19.27 14.55 -26.96
C GLU A 104 17.86 14.07 -27.38
N HIS A 105 17.06 13.63 -26.42
CA HIS A 105 15.75 13.04 -26.63
C HIS A 105 14.69 13.68 -25.71
N PRO A 106 14.35 14.97 -25.90
CA PRO A 106 13.35 15.63 -25.06
C PRO A 106 11.95 14.99 -25.18
N GLU A 107 11.71 14.17 -26.18
CA GLU A 107 10.49 13.38 -26.34
C GLU A 107 10.29 12.30 -25.26
N ILE A 108 11.30 12.00 -24.43
CA ILE A 108 11.14 11.09 -23.28
C ILE A 108 10.38 11.74 -22.11
N LEU A 109 10.27 13.07 -22.09
CA LEU A 109 9.74 13.83 -20.95
C LEU A 109 8.21 13.67 -20.82
N PRO A 110 7.67 13.48 -19.63
CA PRO A 110 6.23 13.35 -19.40
C PRO A 110 5.48 14.64 -19.75
N VAL A 111 4.24 14.48 -20.18
CA VAL A 111 3.31 15.57 -20.47
C VAL A 111 2.13 15.50 -19.50
N THR A 112 1.84 16.61 -18.83
CA THR A 112 0.74 16.74 -17.88
C THR A 112 -0.62 16.88 -18.60
N VAL A 113 -1.71 16.81 -17.83
CA VAL A 113 -3.09 16.88 -18.35
C VAL A 113 -3.36 18.17 -19.14
N ASP A 114 -2.73 19.29 -18.76
CA ASP A 114 -2.84 20.59 -19.42
C ASP A 114 -1.88 20.78 -20.60
N GLY A 115 -1.10 19.74 -20.96
CA GLY A 115 -0.15 19.75 -22.06
C GLY A 115 1.23 20.33 -21.73
N SER A 116 1.51 20.66 -20.46
CA SER A 116 2.83 21.12 -20.02
C SER A 116 3.82 19.96 -19.96
N THR A 117 5.09 20.23 -20.30
CA THR A 117 6.17 19.24 -20.17
C THR A 117 6.79 19.29 -18.79
N LEU A 118 7.02 18.13 -18.18
CA LEU A 118 7.79 18.01 -16.94
C LEU A 118 9.28 17.95 -17.26
N TRP A 119 9.97 19.06 -16.98
CA TRP A 119 11.38 19.24 -17.33
C TRP A 119 12.35 18.53 -16.40
N PRO A 120 13.59 18.19 -16.86
CA PRO A 120 14.65 17.64 -16.03
C PRO A 120 15.05 18.57 -14.90
N GLY A 121 15.69 18.01 -13.87
CA GLY A 121 16.13 18.72 -12.67
C GLY A 121 15.55 18.16 -11.38
N ALA A 122 14.64 17.20 -11.51
CA ALA A 122 14.13 16.34 -10.45
C ALA A 122 14.37 14.87 -10.84
N ARG A 123 13.71 13.93 -10.15
CA ARG A 123 13.76 12.51 -10.49
C ARG A 123 12.55 12.09 -11.35
N GLN A 124 12.62 10.91 -12.01
CA GLN A 124 11.53 10.30 -12.79
C GLN A 124 10.97 11.18 -13.93
N HIS A 125 11.82 11.98 -14.56
CA HIS A 125 11.45 12.82 -15.70
C HIS A 125 11.44 12.03 -17.02
N TRP A 126 10.70 10.91 -17.04
CA TRP A 126 10.54 10.03 -18.20
C TRP A 126 9.13 9.44 -18.26
N ARG A 127 8.65 9.17 -19.46
CA ARG A 127 7.34 8.55 -19.68
C ARG A 127 7.45 7.05 -19.88
N PRO A 128 6.59 6.23 -19.25
CA PRO A 128 6.65 4.77 -19.30
C PRO A 128 6.51 4.20 -20.71
N THR A 129 5.82 4.92 -21.60
CA THR A 129 5.50 4.50 -22.97
C THR A 129 6.54 4.92 -23.99
N SER A 130 7.57 5.70 -23.62
CA SER A 130 8.61 6.15 -24.55
C SER A 130 9.48 4.99 -25.04
N PRO A 131 9.52 4.70 -26.35
CA PRO A 131 10.39 3.67 -26.90
C PRO A 131 11.87 4.04 -26.75
N VAL A 132 12.20 5.31 -26.83
CA VAL A 132 13.60 5.81 -26.69
C VAL A 132 14.08 5.62 -25.25
N PHE A 133 13.30 6.04 -24.26
CA PHE A 133 13.67 5.81 -22.87
C PHE A 133 13.87 4.32 -22.59
N ARG A 134 12.91 3.48 -23.00
CA ARG A 134 13.00 2.02 -22.80
C ARG A 134 14.25 1.42 -23.45
N GLU A 135 14.59 1.83 -24.66
CA GLU A 135 15.80 1.35 -25.34
C GLU A 135 17.06 1.60 -24.50
N HIS A 136 17.25 2.83 -24.01
CA HIS A 136 18.41 3.20 -23.23
C HIS A 136 18.42 2.57 -21.83
N ALA A 137 17.27 2.55 -21.14
CA ALA A 137 17.12 1.92 -19.84
C ALA A 137 17.44 0.41 -19.90
N LEU A 138 16.89 -0.31 -20.86
CA LEU A 138 17.12 -1.75 -21.00
C LEU A 138 18.56 -2.10 -21.41
N LYS A 139 19.29 -1.19 -22.08
CA LYS A 139 20.74 -1.32 -22.30
C LYS A 139 21.52 -1.22 -20.98
N LEU A 140 21.16 -0.26 -20.12
CA LEU A 140 21.79 -0.14 -18.80
C LEU A 140 21.52 -1.39 -17.95
N VAL A 141 20.27 -1.82 -17.86
CA VAL A 141 19.86 -3.04 -17.11
C VAL A 141 20.66 -4.25 -17.59
N THR A 142 20.80 -4.42 -18.91
CA THR A 142 21.59 -5.52 -19.49
C THR A 142 23.05 -5.45 -19.06
N ALA A 143 23.68 -4.27 -19.16
CA ALA A 143 25.09 -4.08 -18.79
C ALA A 143 25.31 -4.34 -17.29
N MET A 144 24.40 -3.91 -16.43
CA MET A 144 24.47 -4.17 -14.99
C MET A 144 24.27 -5.66 -14.67
N ALA A 145 23.28 -6.32 -15.28
CA ALA A 145 23.02 -7.73 -15.07
C ALA A 145 24.20 -8.62 -15.51
N GLU A 146 24.79 -8.34 -16.68
CA GLU A 146 25.96 -9.05 -17.17
C GLU A 146 27.21 -8.85 -16.30
N ARG A 147 27.34 -7.65 -15.68
CA ARG A 147 28.50 -7.34 -14.84
C ARG A 147 28.38 -7.89 -13.43
N TYR A 148 27.22 -7.77 -12.80
CA TYR A 148 27.05 -8.03 -11.37
C TYR A 148 26.27 -9.31 -11.06
N GLY A 149 25.73 -9.99 -12.07
CA GLY A 149 24.88 -11.17 -11.84
C GLY A 149 25.58 -12.33 -11.13
N ASP A 150 26.87 -12.47 -11.30
CA ASP A 150 27.67 -13.50 -10.62
C ASP A 150 28.30 -12.99 -9.31
N HIS A 151 28.12 -11.71 -8.96
CA HIS A 151 28.73 -11.16 -7.76
C HIS A 151 28.05 -11.69 -6.49
N PRO A 152 28.77 -12.29 -5.54
CA PRO A 152 28.20 -12.96 -4.38
C PRO A 152 27.47 -12.01 -3.41
N ALA A 153 27.78 -10.71 -3.41
CA ALA A 153 27.10 -9.72 -2.58
C ALA A 153 25.68 -9.43 -3.04
N VAL A 154 25.38 -9.57 -4.35
CA VAL A 154 24.07 -9.21 -4.90
C VAL A 154 23.01 -10.21 -4.43
N CYS A 155 22.12 -9.77 -3.56
CA CYS A 155 21.10 -10.60 -2.94
C CYS A 155 19.72 -10.44 -3.58
N ALA A 156 19.46 -9.34 -4.27
CA ALA A 156 18.24 -9.07 -5.03
C ALA A 156 18.53 -8.00 -6.09
N TRP A 157 17.66 -7.93 -7.09
CA TRP A 157 17.55 -6.81 -8.02
C TRP A 157 16.37 -5.92 -7.62
N HIS A 158 16.65 -4.63 -7.50
CA HIS A 158 15.67 -3.58 -7.29
C HIS A 158 15.41 -2.86 -8.63
N VAL A 159 14.26 -3.12 -9.25
CA VAL A 159 13.91 -2.50 -10.54
C VAL A 159 13.53 -1.05 -10.33
N SER A 160 14.28 -0.14 -10.96
CA SER A 160 14.04 1.31 -10.93
C SER A 160 14.00 1.86 -9.49
N ASN A 161 13.01 2.67 -9.17
CA ASN A 161 12.64 3.11 -7.81
C ASN A 161 11.27 3.77 -7.85
N GLU A 162 10.37 3.40 -6.92
CA GLU A 162 9.08 4.03 -6.71
C GLU A 162 8.35 4.34 -8.03
N LEU A 163 8.20 3.32 -8.88
CA LEU A 163 7.57 3.47 -10.19
C LEU A 163 6.21 4.15 -10.06
N GLY A 164 6.05 5.29 -10.74
CA GLY A 164 4.81 6.08 -10.73
C GLY A 164 4.72 7.14 -9.62
N CYS A 165 5.74 7.32 -8.78
CA CYS A 165 5.73 8.36 -7.75
C CYS A 165 5.49 9.76 -8.33
N HIS A 166 6.13 10.07 -9.47
CA HIS A 166 6.03 11.39 -10.12
C HIS A 166 5.61 11.34 -11.59
N ASN A 167 5.55 10.16 -12.22
CA ASN A 167 5.32 9.99 -13.65
C ASN A 167 4.19 8.99 -13.99
N ILE A 168 3.25 8.78 -13.08
CA ILE A 168 2.15 7.81 -13.26
C ILE A 168 1.27 8.18 -14.46
N TYR A 169 0.92 9.44 -14.63
CA TYR A 169 0.05 9.89 -15.72
C TYR A 169 0.85 10.66 -16.76
N ASP A 170 0.86 10.12 -17.98
CA ASP A 170 1.45 10.78 -19.14
C ASP A 170 0.39 10.99 -20.22
N TYR A 171 0.21 12.24 -20.64
CA TYR A 171 -0.79 12.65 -21.63
C TYR A 171 -0.16 12.94 -23.00
N SER A 172 1.04 12.44 -23.27
CA SER A 172 1.75 12.59 -24.53
C SER A 172 1.10 11.86 -25.70
N ASP A 173 1.62 12.05 -26.88
CA ASP A 173 1.15 11.32 -28.07
C ASP A 173 1.65 9.86 -28.08
N ASP A 174 2.79 9.55 -27.45
CA ASP A 174 3.22 8.17 -27.23
C ASP A 174 2.25 7.43 -26.31
N ALA A 175 1.87 8.07 -25.19
CA ALA A 175 0.85 7.54 -24.30
C ALA A 175 -0.50 7.36 -25.01
N ALA A 176 -0.89 8.30 -25.88
CA ALA A 176 -2.11 8.18 -26.67
C ALA A 176 -2.07 6.96 -27.61
N GLY A 177 -0.93 6.69 -28.24
CA GLY A 177 -0.72 5.51 -29.08
C GLY A 177 -0.83 4.21 -28.29
N ALA A 178 -0.14 4.14 -27.15
CA ALA A 178 -0.16 2.99 -26.25
C ALA A 178 -1.56 2.75 -25.63
N PHE A 179 -2.27 3.82 -25.25
CA PHE A 179 -3.63 3.75 -24.71
C PHE A 179 -4.62 3.16 -25.71
N ARG A 180 -4.54 3.58 -26.99
CA ARG A 180 -5.37 3.02 -28.06
C ARG A 180 -5.13 1.53 -28.25
N THR A 181 -3.89 1.07 -28.19
CA THR A 181 -3.54 -0.34 -28.25
C THR A 181 -4.14 -1.09 -27.07
N TRP A 182 -3.96 -0.59 -25.85
CA TRP A 182 -4.52 -1.16 -24.64
C TRP A 182 -6.07 -1.27 -24.71
N LEU A 183 -6.75 -0.23 -25.22
CA LEU A 183 -8.19 -0.21 -25.40
C LEU A 183 -8.64 -1.23 -26.46
N ALA A 184 -7.90 -1.36 -27.56
CA ALA A 184 -8.20 -2.35 -28.60
C ALA A 184 -8.07 -3.77 -28.07
N ASP A 185 -7.04 -4.05 -27.25
CA ASP A 185 -6.85 -5.35 -26.60
C ASP A 185 -7.96 -5.64 -25.58
N ARG A 186 -8.40 -4.64 -24.82
CA ARG A 186 -9.44 -4.77 -23.80
C ARG A 186 -10.83 -4.99 -24.38
N TYR A 187 -11.22 -4.22 -25.40
CA TYR A 187 -12.59 -4.19 -25.93
C TYR A 187 -12.77 -4.97 -27.23
N GLY A 188 -11.71 -5.22 -27.97
CA GLY A 188 -11.72 -5.96 -29.23
C GLY A 188 -12.34 -5.21 -30.42
N SER A 189 -13.32 -4.31 -30.19
CA SER A 189 -13.95 -3.49 -31.23
C SER A 189 -14.32 -2.11 -30.73
N ILE A 190 -14.43 -1.16 -31.67
CA ILE A 190 -14.82 0.21 -31.34
C ILE A 190 -16.29 0.30 -30.87
N ASP A 191 -17.16 -0.59 -31.36
CA ASP A 191 -18.56 -0.61 -30.92
C ASP A 191 -18.65 -1.11 -29.47
N ALA A 192 -17.91 -2.16 -29.09
CA ALA A 192 -17.84 -2.62 -27.70
C ALA A 192 -17.28 -1.55 -26.75
N LEU A 193 -16.28 -0.78 -27.19
CA LEU A 193 -15.78 0.36 -26.41
C LEU A 193 -16.85 1.45 -26.28
N ASN A 194 -17.55 1.81 -27.37
CA ASN A 194 -18.61 2.80 -27.30
C ASN A 194 -19.72 2.41 -26.32
N ASP A 195 -20.12 1.13 -26.34
CA ASP A 195 -21.12 0.58 -25.41
C ASP A 195 -20.62 0.66 -23.96
N ALA A 196 -19.37 0.24 -23.71
CA ALA A 196 -18.74 0.27 -22.40
C ALA A 196 -18.51 1.68 -21.85
N TRP A 197 -18.27 2.67 -22.71
CA TRP A 197 -18.08 4.06 -22.31
C TRP A 197 -19.36 4.90 -22.35
N GLY A 198 -20.47 4.37 -22.87
CA GLY A 198 -21.73 5.10 -22.98
C GLY A 198 -21.59 6.37 -23.86
N THR A 199 -20.88 6.27 -24.97
CA THR A 199 -20.41 7.43 -25.77
C THR A 199 -21.49 8.17 -26.54
N ASP A 200 -22.74 7.68 -26.55
CA ASP A 200 -23.87 8.46 -27.08
C ASP A 200 -24.15 9.72 -26.25
N PHE A 201 -23.68 9.75 -24.97
CA PHE A 201 -23.73 10.93 -24.14
C PHE A 201 -22.82 12.04 -24.70
N TRP A 202 -23.35 13.24 -24.85
CA TRP A 202 -22.68 14.40 -25.43
C TRP A 202 -22.04 14.18 -26.81
N SER A 203 -22.58 13.23 -27.60
CA SER A 203 -22.08 12.95 -28.96
C SER A 203 -20.59 12.55 -29.01
N GLN A 204 -20.17 11.73 -28.06
CA GLN A 204 -18.77 11.28 -27.93
C GLN A 204 -18.46 10.00 -28.73
N ARG A 205 -19.43 9.46 -29.51
CA ARG A 205 -19.29 8.17 -30.20
C ARG A 205 -18.12 8.17 -31.18
N TYR A 206 -17.23 7.21 -30.99
CA TYR A 206 -16.07 6.97 -31.84
C TYR A 206 -16.38 6.03 -32.99
N THR A 207 -15.71 6.19 -34.14
CA THR A 207 -15.82 5.27 -35.29
C THR A 207 -14.56 4.42 -35.48
N ARG A 208 -13.46 4.77 -34.82
CA ARG A 208 -12.18 4.06 -34.83
C ARG A 208 -11.33 4.48 -33.64
N PHE A 209 -10.42 3.58 -33.20
CA PHE A 209 -9.57 3.82 -32.03
C PHE A 209 -8.64 5.04 -32.18
N GLU A 210 -8.21 5.40 -33.39
CA GLU A 210 -7.32 6.54 -33.67
C GLU A 210 -7.92 7.89 -33.27
N GLN A 211 -9.23 7.97 -33.08
CA GLN A 211 -9.91 9.18 -32.60
C GLN A 211 -9.79 9.38 -31.09
N ILE A 212 -9.40 8.35 -30.35
CA ILE A 212 -9.34 8.39 -28.89
C ILE A 212 -8.02 9.03 -28.44
N LEU A 213 -8.12 9.90 -27.45
CA LEU A 213 -6.99 10.51 -26.74
C LEU A 213 -7.06 10.15 -25.25
N PRO A 214 -5.95 10.23 -24.51
CA PRO A 214 -6.01 10.32 -23.05
C PRO A 214 -6.99 11.42 -22.64
N PRO A 215 -7.58 11.35 -21.42
CA PRO A 215 -8.50 12.38 -20.94
C PRO A 215 -7.72 13.67 -20.59
N ARG A 216 -7.20 14.35 -21.61
CA ARG A 216 -6.50 15.63 -21.53
C ARG A 216 -7.46 16.70 -21.02
N GLN A 217 -6.92 17.85 -20.61
CA GLN A 217 -7.74 18.97 -20.16
C GLN A 217 -8.81 19.33 -21.18
N ALA A 218 -10.06 19.26 -20.76
CA ALA A 218 -11.23 19.55 -21.59
C ALA A 218 -11.99 20.75 -21.04
N ALA A 219 -12.98 21.24 -21.81
CA ALA A 219 -13.82 22.38 -21.41
C ALA A 219 -14.76 22.03 -20.25
N SER A 220 -15.01 20.74 -20.01
CA SER A 220 -15.83 20.19 -18.94
C SER A 220 -15.26 18.83 -18.53
N HIS A 221 -16.02 18.06 -17.77
CA HIS A 221 -15.60 16.74 -17.27
C HIS A 221 -15.49 15.72 -18.41
N PRO A 222 -14.35 15.03 -18.57
CA PRO A 222 -14.22 13.91 -19.49
C PRO A 222 -15.17 12.75 -19.13
N ASN A 223 -15.37 11.83 -20.07
CA ASN A 223 -16.15 10.61 -19.83
C ASN A 223 -15.61 9.82 -18.61
N PRO A 224 -16.45 9.43 -17.62
CA PRO A 224 -16.00 8.75 -16.41
C PRO A 224 -15.30 7.41 -16.69
N THR A 225 -15.84 6.58 -17.59
CA THR A 225 -15.23 5.28 -17.95
C THR A 225 -13.89 5.49 -18.67
N GLN A 226 -13.77 6.53 -19.52
CA GLN A 226 -12.49 6.88 -20.13
C GLN A 226 -11.45 7.26 -19.07
N GLN A 227 -11.84 8.04 -18.06
CA GLN A 227 -10.95 8.40 -16.95
C GLN A 227 -10.51 7.17 -16.16
N LEU A 228 -11.44 6.27 -15.84
CA LEU A 228 -11.15 5.02 -15.12
C LEU A 228 -10.20 4.11 -15.93
N ASP A 229 -10.49 3.94 -17.22
CA ASP A 229 -9.63 3.14 -18.10
C ASP A 229 -8.24 3.76 -18.30
N PHE A 230 -8.14 5.10 -18.31
CA PHE A 230 -6.84 5.75 -18.38
C PHE A 230 -6.01 5.54 -17.10
N LYS A 231 -6.64 5.48 -15.93
CA LYS A 231 -5.96 5.14 -14.67
C LYS A 231 -5.49 3.69 -14.68
N ARG A 232 -6.33 2.75 -15.11
CA ARG A 232 -5.97 1.34 -15.31
C ARG A 232 -4.81 1.19 -16.29
N PHE A 233 -4.91 1.83 -17.46
CA PHE A 233 -3.85 1.86 -18.46
C PHE A 233 -2.54 2.41 -17.90
N SER A 234 -2.57 3.50 -17.15
CA SER A 234 -1.37 4.12 -16.58
C SER A 234 -0.65 3.19 -15.60
N SER A 235 -1.40 2.51 -14.74
CA SER A 235 -0.88 1.44 -13.87
C SER A 235 -0.27 0.30 -14.69
N ASP A 236 -0.97 -0.18 -15.73
CA ASP A 236 -0.50 -1.25 -16.61
C ASP A 236 0.74 -0.87 -17.42
N ALA A 237 0.85 0.37 -17.88
CA ALA A 237 2.00 0.86 -18.64
C ALA A 237 3.30 0.83 -17.82
N LEU A 238 3.23 1.22 -16.54
CA LEU A 238 4.35 1.11 -15.61
C LEU A 238 4.65 -0.35 -15.25
N LYS A 239 3.62 -1.17 -15.02
CA LYS A 239 3.77 -2.61 -14.80
C LYS A 239 4.45 -3.30 -15.99
N GLN A 240 4.12 -2.93 -17.21
CA GLN A 240 4.79 -3.43 -18.43
C GLN A 240 6.25 -2.99 -18.50
N TYR A 241 6.57 -1.78 -18.01
CA TYR A 241 7.96 -1.34 -17.90
C TYR A 241 8.74 -2.16 -16.86
N LEU A 242 8.16 -2.38 -15.67
CA LEU A 242 8.72 -3.30 -14.67
C LEU A 242 9.02 -4.68 -15.26
N ARG A 243 8.06 -5.26 -16.00
CA ARG A 243 8.24 -6.55 -16.69
C ARG A 243 9.41 -6.55 -17.66
N ALA A 244 9.57 -5.48 -18.43
CA ALA A 244 10.63 -5.40 -19.44
C ALA A 244 12.04 -5.45 -18.79
N GLU A 245 12.27 -4.78 -17.67
CA GLU A 245 13.51 -4.90 -16.90
C GLU A 245 13.65 -6.28 -16.25
N ARG A 246 12.61 -6.75 -15.55
CA ARG A 246 12.59 -8.06 -14.90
C ARG A 246 12.91 -9.20 -15.88
N ASP A 247 12.36 -9.17 -17.07
CA ASP A 247 12.57 -10.23 -18.07
C ASP A 247 14.04 -10.32 -18.53
N ILE A 248 14.76 -9.18 -18.59
CA ILE A 248 16.20 -9.15 -18.81
C ILE A 248 16.93 -9.76 -17.61
N LEU A 249 16.60 -9.31 -16.40
CA LEU A 249 17.24 -9.80 -15.17
C LEU A 249 17.03 -11.31 -15.01
N ASN A 250 15.82 -11.80 -15.17
CA ASN A 250 15.52 -13.24 -15.09
C ASN A 250 16.22 -14.07 -16.17
N ARG A 251 16.46 -13.50 -17.35
CA ARG A 251 17.18 -14.20 -18.43
C ARG A 251 18.67 -14.29 -18.16
N ILE A 252 19.29 -13.24 -17.60
CA ILE A 252 20.75 -13.16 -17.38
C ILE A 252 21.12 -13.74 -16.02
N THR A 253 20.30 -13.47 -14.99
CA THR A 253 20.56 -13.80 -13.57
C THR A 253 19.38 -14.55 -12.94
N PRO A 254 19.02 -15.75 -13.44
CA PRO A 254 17.78 -16.43 -13.04
C PRO A 254 17.71 -16.80 -11.56
N ASP A 255 18.86 -16.85 -10.86
CA ASP A 255 18.95 -17.25 -9.46
C ASP A 255 18.83 -16.04 -8.48
N ILE A 256 18.85 -14.80 -9.00
CA ILE A 256 18.73 -13.60 -8.17
C ILE A 256 17.26 -13.15 -8.19
N PRO A 257 16.58 -13.01 -7.03
CA PRO A 257 15.21 -12.52 -7.00
C PRO A 257 15.10 -11.07 -7.44
N VAL A 258 13.95 -10.70 -8.01
CA VAL A 258 13.66 -9.37 -8.54
C VAL A 258 12.48 -8.76 -7.81
N THR A 259 12.63 -7.53 -7.38
CA THR A 259 11.57 -6.72 -6.74
C THR A 259 11.58 -5.28 -7.24
N THR A 260 10.63 -4.49 -6.78
CA THR A 260 10.61 -3.02 -6.82
C THR A 260 9.86 -2.52 -5.59
N ASN A 261 10.14 -1.31 -5.15
CA ASN A 261 9.46 -0.72 -4.01
C ASN A 261 8.06 -0.21 -4.40
N PHE A 262 7.05 -0.72 -3.72
CA PHE A 262 5.69 -0.20 -3.74
C PHE A 262 5.59 1.01 -2.79
N MET A 263 4.51 1.77 -2.92
CA MET A 263 4.21 2.90 -2.04
C MET A 263 2.78 2.74 -1.50
N VAL A 264 2.55 1.69 -0.70
CA VAL A 264 1.25 1.43 -0.06
C VAL A 264 1.10 2.40 1.10
N MET A 265 0.86 3.66 0.80
CA MET A 265 0.77 4.75 1.77
C MET A 265 -0.07 5.91 1.26
N GLY A 266 -0.66 6.68 2.18
CA GLY A 266 -1.27 7.99 1.95
C GLY A 266 -2.05 8.10 0.64
N GLU A 267 -1.76 9.13 -0.10
CA GLU A 267 -2.45 9.47 -1.35
C GLU A 267 -1.85 8.78 -2.60
N THR A 268 -0.94 7.82 -2.45
CA THR A 268 -0.33 7.10 -3.58
C THR A 268 -1.31 6.08 -4.14
N LYS A 269 -2.17 6.52 -5.05
CA LYS A 269 -3.28 5.73 -5.59
C LYS A 269 -3.12 5.31 -7.06
N GLY A 270 -2.04 5.72 -7.71
CA GLY A 270 -1.91 5.55 -9.17
C GLY A 270 -1.68 4.12 -9.65
N MET A 271 -1.19 3.22 -8.81
CA MET A 271 -0.85 1.84 -9.14
C MET A 271 -1.74 0.86 -8.35
N ASP A 272 -2.29 -0.14 -9.03
CA ASP A 272 -2.94 -1.28 -8.36
C ASP A 272 -1.88 -2.28 -7.92
N TYR A 273 -1.40 -2.12 -6.70
CA TYR A 273 -0.37 -2.98 -6.14
C TYR A 273 -0.81 -4.42 -5.86
N ALA A 274 -2.11 -4.68 -5.75
CA ALA A 274 -2.61 -6.04 -5.65
C ALA A 274 -2.39 -6.81 -6.97
N ASP A 275 -2.56 -6.13 -8.11
CA ASP A 275 -2.25 -6.69 -9.44
C ASP A 275 -0.73 -6.76 -9.70
N TRP A 276 0.04 -5.76 -9.22
CA TRP A 276 1.49 -5.71 -9.40
C TRP A 276 2.25 -6.77 -8.61
N ALA A 277 1.72 -7.23 -7.47
CA ALA A 277 2.39 -8.20 -6.61
C ALA A 277 2.74 -9.52 -7.33
N ALA A 278 2.02 -9.87 -8.40
CA ALA A 278 2.32 -11.03 -9.22
C ALA A 278 3.57 -10.87 -10.13
N GLU A 279 4.09 -9.65 -10.25
CA GLU A 279 5.23 -9.33 -11.12
C GLU A 279 6.57 -9.34 -10.40
N VAL A 280 6.58 -9.48 -9.09
CA VAL A 280 7.79 -9.47 -8.25
C VAL A 280 7.96 -10.80 -7.52
N ASP A 281 9.20 -11.17 -7.22
CA ASP A 281 9.50 -12.38 -6.46
C ASP A 281 9.11 -12.26 -4.99
N PHE A 282 9.21 -11.06 -4.44
CA PHE A 282 8.68 -10.67 -3.14
C PHE A 282 8.23 -9.21 -3.17
N VAL A 283 7.23 -8.88 -2.37
CA VAL A 283 6.75 -7.50 -2.24
C VAL A 283 7.74 -6.70 -1.41
N ALA A 284 8.11 -5.51 -1.90
CA ALA A 284 8.79 -4.49 -1.12
C ALA A 284 7.92 -3.24 -1.05
N ASN A 285 8.04 -2.45 0.03
CA ASN A 285 7.21 -1.28 0.25
C ASN A 285 7.99 -0.16 0.92
N ASP A 286 7.70 1.07 0.50
CA ASP A 286 8.14 2.29 1.15
C ASP A 286 6.97 2.89 1.93
N HIS A 287 7.24 3.30 3.15
CA HIS A 287 6.17 3.82 3.98
C HIS A 287 6.57 5.07 4.76
N TYR A 288 5.96 6.18 4.41
CA TYR A 288 6.08 7.47 5.09
C TYR A 288 4.69 7.99 5.43
N PHE A 289 4.34 8.03 6.68
CA PHE A 289 3.06 8.59 7.12
C PHE A 289 3.20 10.01 7.64
N VAL A 290 2.13 10.80 7.47
CA VAL A 290 2.08 12.18 7.96
C VAL A 290 1.75 12.17 9.46
N PRO A 291 2.52 12.87 10.31
CA PRO A 291 2.19 13.01 11.73
C PRO A 291 0.79 13.60 11.94
N GLY A 292 0.01 12.98 12.80
CA GLY A 292 -1.36 13.41 13.07
C GLY A 292 -2.09 12.47 14.03
N PRO A 293 -3.36 12.72 14.32
CA PRO A 293 -4.15 11.91 15.26
C PRO A 293 -4.25 10.43 14.88
N GLN A 294 -4.35 10.12 13.58
CA GLN A 294 -4.45 8.74 13.06
C GLN A 294 -3.11 8.19 12.54
N ALA A 295 -1.97 8.84 12.79
CA ALA A 295 -0.68 8.45 12.24
C ALA A 295 -0.28 7.00 12.60
N VAL A 296 -0.62 6.53 13.80
CA VAL A 296 -0.33 5.16 14.25
C VAL A 296 -1.28 4.14 13.60
N ASP A 297 -2.51 4.53 13.36
CA ASP A 297 -3.49 3.70 12.66
C ASP A 297 -3.13 3.57 11.19
N GLU A 298 -2.69 4.66 10.57
CA GLU A 298 -2.16 4.69 9.20
C GLU A 298 -0.93 3.79 9.05
N LEU A 299 0.00 3.83 10.01
CA LEU A 299 1.16 2.95 10.05
C LEU A 299 0.74 1.47 10.00
N SER A 300 -0.19 1.09 10.85
CA SER A 300 -0.69 -0.28 10.93
C SER A 300 -1.52 -0.66 9.69
N PHE A 301 -2.38 0.24 9.20
CA PHE A 301 -3.19 0.05 7.98
C PHE A 301 -2.32 -0.27 6.76
N SER A 302 -1.30 0.54 6.51
CA SER A 302 -0.37 0.34 5.39
C SER A 302 0.40 -0.98 5.52
N ALA A 303 0.97 -1.26 6.69
CA ALA A 303 1.69 -2.50 6.94
C ALA A 303 0.78 -3.74 6.78
N ASN A 304 -0.47 -3.64 7.24
CA ASN A 304 -1.48 -4.69 7.13
C ASN A 304 -1.87 -4.96 5.66
N LEU A 305 -2.19 -3.91 4.89
CA LEU A 305 -2.51 -4.03 3.48
C LEU A 305 -1.33 -4.59 2.69
N THR A 306 -0.10 -4.12 2.95
CA THR A 306 1.13 -4.64 2.31
C THR A 306 1.31 -6.13 2.57
N GLY A 307 1.15 -6.58 3.82
CA GLY A 307 1.25 -7.99 4.17
C GLY A 307 0.19 -8.86 3.48
N ASN A 308 -1.01 -8.33 3.23
CA ASN A 308 -2.06 -9.02 2.47
C ASN A 308 -1.81 -9.02 0.97
N ILE A 309 -1.28 -7.92 0.40
CA ILE A 309 -0.81 -7.87 -0.99
C ILE A 309 0.30 -8.91 -1.21
N ALA A 310 1.19 -9.11 -0.24
CA ALA A 310 2.21 -10.16 -0.25
C ALA A 310 1.64 -11.58 -0.08
N GLY A 311 0.32 -11.73 0.10
CA GLY A 311 -0.33 -13.04 0.31
C GLY A 311 0.07 -13.70 1.63
N GLY A 312 0.36 -12.92 2.67
CA GLY A 312 0.81 -13.37 3.98
C GLY A 312 2.25 -13.92 4.01
N LYS A 313 2.98 -13.80 2.89
CA LYS A 313 4.40 -14.18 2.78
C LYS A 313 5.29 -13.08 3.34
N PRO A 314 6.56 -13.37 3.69
CA PRO A 314 7.52 -12.36 4.04
C PRO A 314 7.63 -11.26 2.98
N TRP A 315 7.75 -10.01 3.42
CA TRP A 315 7.89 -8.84 2.55
C TRP A 315 8.97 -7.89 3.07
N PHE A 316 9.41 -6.94 2.26
CA PHE A 316 10.53 -6.06 2.53
C PHE A 316 10.04 -4.62 2.77
N LEU A 317 10.20 -4.09 4.00
CA LEU A 317 10.13 -2.65 4.22
C LEU A 317 11.42 -2.05 3.67
N MET A 318 11.36 -1.52 2.44
CA MET A 318 12.55 -1.08 1.71
C MET A 318 12.94 0.34 2.11
N GLU A 319 11.94 1.21 2.28
CA GLU A 319 12.17 2.56 2.80
C GLU A 319 11.22 2.91 3.94
N HIS A 320 11.78 3.56 4.94
CA HIS A 320 11.09 4.20 6.05
C HIS A 320 11.95 5.33 6.60
N SER A 321 11.41 6.22 7.43
CA SER A 321 12.20 7.28 8.03
C SER A 321 12.71 6.91 9.42
N THR A 322 13.97 7.25 9.71
CA THR A 322 14.48 7.16 11.09
C THR A 322 13.92 8.26 12.00
N SER A 323 13.56 9.41 11.44
CA SER A 323 12.99 10.55 12.14
C SER A 323 12.17 11.42 11.18
N ALA A 324 12.56 12.66 10.98
CA ALA A 324 11.86 13.68 10.20
C ALA A 324 11.89 13.40 8.68
N VAL A 325 10.82 13.78 7.99
CA VAL A 325 10.62 13.60 6.54
C VAL A 325 10.48 14.95 5.87
N ASN A 326 11.49 15.38 5.11
CA ASN A 326 11.64 16.76 4.65
C ASN A 326 10.59 17.26 3.65
N TRP A 327 9.96 16.37 2.89
CA TRP A 327 8.92 16.72 1.91
C TRP A 327 7.51 16.84 2.51
N GLN A 328 7.34 16.58 3.80
CA GLN A 328 6.09 16.84 4.52
C GLN A 328 5.92 18.34 4.82
N PRO A 329 4.68 18.84 4.97
CA PRO A 329 4.43 20.26 5.28
C PRO A 329 5.15 20.75 6.53
N VAL A 330 5.33 19.87 7.53
CA VAL A 330 6.11 20.11 8.75
C VAL A 330 7.06 18.93 8.95
N ASN A 331 8.35 19.20 8.97
CA ASN A 331 9.40 18.21 9.18
C ASN A 331 9.54 17.86 10.66
N THR A 332 8.60 17.10 11.19
CA THR A 332 8.51 16.75 12.61
C THR A 332 9.39 15.55 12.96
N PRO A 333 10.33 15.66 13.91
CA PRO A 333 11.12 14.54 14.37
C PRO A 333 10.25 13.50 15.10
N LYS A 334 10.63 12.23 14.99
CA LYS A 334 9.99 11.15 15.76
C LYS A 334 10.25 11.32 17.26
N LYS A 335 9.23 11.06 18.08
CA LYS A 335 9.36 10.98 19.53
C LYS A 335 10.19 9.75 19.94
N SER A 336 10.82 9.79 21.11
CA SER A 336 11.54 8.63 21.66
C SER A 336 10.66 7.38 21.69
N GLY A 337 11.21 6.25 21.24
CA GLY A 337 10.53 4.98 21.08
C GLY A 337 9.77 4.81 19.76
N ALA A 338 9.44 5.89 19.03
CA ALA A 338 8.64 5.80 17.82
C ALA A 338 9.38 5.06 16.69
N LEU A 339 10.69 5.28 16.50
CA LEU A 339 11.48 4.53 15.50
C LEU A 339 11.33 3.02 15.69
N ARG A 340 11.51 2.56 16.93
CA ARG A 340 11.40 1.13 17.28
C ARG A 340 9.98 0.61 17.07
N ARG A 341 8.96 1.31 17.59
CA ARG A 341 7.55 0.93 17.45
C ARG A 341 7.17 0.82 15.97
N ASP A 342 7.47 1.83 15.18
CA ASP A 342 7.08 1.90 13.77
C ASP A 342 7.71 0.74 12.98
N SER A 343 9.00 0.48 13.19
CA SER A 343 9.72 -0.63 12.56
C SER A 343 9.15 -2.00 12.96
N LEU A 344 8.90 -2.21 14.25
CA LEU A 344 8.35 -3.48 14.74
C LEU A 344 6.86 -3.66 14.37
N THR A 345 6.12 -2.58 14.10
CA THR A 345 4.76 -2.68 13.53
C THR A 345 4.82 -3.29 12.13
N HIS A 346 5.75 -2.88 11.28
CA HIS A 346 5.94 -3.52 9.98
C HIS A 346 6.35 -5.00 10.12
N VAL A 347 7.28 -5.31 11.03
CA VAL A 347 7.65 -6.71 11.33
C VAL A 347 6.45 -7.53 11.81
N ALA A 348 5.61 -6.97 12.68
CA ALA A 348 4.38 -7.63 13.14
C ALA A 348 3.46 -7.99 11.97
N HIS A 349 3.33 -7.10 10.99
CA HIS A 349 2.52 -7.31 9.79
C HIS A 349 3.22 -8.08 8.67
N GLY A 350 4.35 -8.74 8.94
CA GLY A 350 4.97 -9.73 8.06
C GLY A 350 6.26 -9.28 7.37
N ALA A 351 6.77 -8.09 7.65
CA ALA A 351 8.08 -7.70 7.13
C ALA A 351 9.20 -8.55 7.75
N ASP A 352 10.08 -9.11 6.91
CA ASP A 352 11.31 -9.79 7.30
C ASP A 352 12.55 -8.97 6.94
N ALA A 353 12.33 -7.72 6.55
CA ALA A 353 13.35 -6.72 6.26
C ALA A 353 12.89 -5.34 6.74
N VAL A 354 13.81 -4.57 7.31
CA VAL A 354 13.57 -3.19 7.77
C VAL A 354 14.72 -2.33 7.27
N CYS A 355 14.44 -1.51 6.27
CA CYS A 355 15.40 -0.57 5.71
C CYS A 355 14.87 0.86 5.75
N TYR A 356 15.76 1.81 5.61
CA TYR A 356 15.47 3.22 5.73
C TYR A 356 16.00 4.01 4.55
N PHE A 357 15.29 5.01 4.12
CA PHE A 357 15.87 6.15 3.44
C PHE A 357 16.39 7.10 4.52
N GLN A 358 17.70 7.25 4.72
CA GLN A 358 18.85 6.68 4.02
C GLN A 358 19.95 6.32 5.04
N TRP A 359 21.07 5.73 4.58
CA TRP A 359 22.17 5.42 5.50
C TRP A 359 22.78 6.68 6.13
N ARG A 360 23.37 7.55 5.32
CA ARG A 360 23.97 8.82 5.76
C ARG A 360 23.19 10.01 5.22
N GLN A 361 22.84 10.92 6.10
CA GLN A 361 22.05 12.12 5.74
C GLN A 361 22.79 12.98 4.72
N SER A 362 22.20 13.18 3.54
CA SER A 362 22.76 13.96 2.44
C SER A 362 23.09 15.39 2.87
N LYS A 363 24.27 15.88 2.53
CA LYS A 363 24.67 17.28 2.80
C LYS A 363 24.16 18.28 1.76
N ALA A 364 23.69 17.79 0.61
CA ALA A 364 23.24 18.59 -0.53
C ALA A 364 22.05 17.88 -1.20
N GLY A 365 21.40 18.56 -2.12
CA GLY A 365 20.26 18.04 -2.86
C GLY A 365 18.91 18.38 -2.19
N ALA A 366 17.83 17.97 -2.84
CA ALA A 366 16.46 18.29 -2.42
C ALA A 366 16.11 17.67 -1.05
N GLU A 367 16.70 16.51 -0.73
CA GLU A 367 16.40 15.73 0.48
C GLU A 367 17.47 15.89 1.59
N LYS A 368 18.26 16.94 1.56
CA LYS A 368 19.30 17.20 2.58
C LYS A 368 18.76 17.34 4.01
N PHE A 369 17.47 17.60 4.19
CA PHE A 369 16.80 17.67 5.50
C PHE A 369 16.04 16.40 5.86
N HIS A 370 16.02 15.39 4.98
CA HIS A 370 15.49 14.08 5.31
C HIS A 370 16.37 13.40 6.35
N SER A 371 15.76 12.73 7.34
CA SER A 371 16.53 11.99 8.35
C SER A 371 17.29 10.80 7.74
N ALA A 372 18.24 10.27 8.49
CA ALA A 372 19.03 9.13 8.08
C ALA A 372 19.47 8.30 9.29
N MET A 373 19.97 7.09 9.06
CA MET A 373 20.54 6.26 10.12
C MET A 373 21.76 6.95 10.77
N VAL A 374 22.61 7.57 9.95
CA VAL A 374 23.69 8.46 10.40
C VAL A 374 23.28 9.90 10.07
N PRO A 375 22.75 10.67 11.04
CA PRO A 375 22.33 12.05 10.79
C PRO A 375 23.51 13.01 10.61
N HIS A 376 23.27 14.27 10.23
CA HIS A 376 24.30 15.30 10.14
C HIS A 376 25.10 15.46 11.46
N ALA A 377 24.49 15.15 12.60
CA ALA A 377 25.15 15.18 13.91
C ALA A 377 26.13 14.03 14.13
N GLY A 378 26.17 13.03 13.22
CA GLY A 378 27.09 11.90 13.29
C GLY A 378 26.69 10.79 14.27
N GLU A 379 27.65 9.91 14.56
CA GLU A 379 27.47 8.70 15.38
C GLU A 379 27.11 9.00 16.86
N ASP A 380 27.54 10.10 17.41
CA ASP A 380 27.20 10.51 18.79
C ASP A 380 25.75 11.04 18.96
N SER A 381 24.86 10.78 18.03
CA SER A 381 23.49 11.25 18.06
C SER A 381 22.54 10.27 18.74
N PRO A 382 21.41 10.75 19.31
CA PRO A 382 20.36 9.84 19.80
C PRO A 382 19.81 8.92 18.71
N ILE A 383 19.65 9.42 17.47
CA ILE A 383 19.13 8.64 16.34
C ILE A 383 20.05 7.45 16.04
N PHE A 384 21.37 7.66 15.97
CA PHE A 384 22.30 6.55 15.69
C PHE A 384 22.30 5.52 16.82
N ARG A 385 22.22 5.97 18.09
CA ARG A 385 22.06 5.03 19.23
C ARG A 385 20.80 4.19 19.14
N ASP A 386 19.66 4.79 18.77
CA ASP A 386 18.39 4.07 18.55
C ASP A 386 18.48 3.09 17.38
N VAL A 387 19.17 3.47 16.30
CA VAL A 387 19.47 2.61 15.15
C VAL A 387 20.29 1.39 15.57
N VAL A 388 21.35 1.57 16.35
CA VAL A 388 22.19 0.48 16.87
C VAL A 388 21.38 -0.44 17.82
N ALA A 389 20.55 0.14 18.68
CA ALA A 389 19.71 -0.63 19.60
C ALA A 389 18.69 -1.49 18.84
N LEU A 390 18.05 -0.92 17.82
CA LEU A 390 17.08 -1.62 16.99
C LEU A 390 17.73 -2.77 16.19
N GLY A 391 18.91 -2.54 15.61
CA GLY A 391 19.65 -3.60 14.88
C GLY A 391 19.96 -4.81 15.75
N ARG A 392 20.35 -4.60 17.02
CA ARG A 392 20.55 -5.68 17.99
C ARG A 392 19.26 -6.44 18.29
N GLU A 393 18.15 -5.71 18.45
CA GLU A 393 16.85 -6.31 18.72
C GLU A 393 16.35 -7.14 17.54
N LEU A 394 16.42 -6.60 16.32
CA LEU A 394 16.05 -7.32 15.10
C LEU A 394 16.88 -8.59 14.92
N GLY A 395 18.17 -8.57 15.30
CA GLY A 395 19.02 -9.76 15.35
C GLY A 395 18.51 -10.83 16.33
N ALA A 396 17.89 -10.44 17.43
CA ALA A 396 17.28 -11.37 18.40
C ALA A 396 15.96 -11.97 17.91
N LEU A 397 15.29 -11.34 16.92
CA LEU A 397 14.03 -11.80 16.33
C LEU A 397 14.20 -12.84 15.21
N SER A 398 15.36 -13.50 15.11
CA SER A 398 15.62 -14.52 14.08
C SER A 398 14.59 -15.66 14.06
N GLY A 399 13.96 -15.98 15.18
CA GLY A 399 12.88 -16.99 15.26
C GLY A 399 11.55 -16.55 14.65
N VAL A 400 11.39 -15.24 14.40
CA VAL A 400 10.18 -14.68 13.75
C VAL A 400 10.28 -14.78 12.23
N VAL A 401 11.50 -14.76 11.69
CA VAL A 401 11.75 -14.72 10.24
C VAL A 401 11.14 -15.95 9.55
N GLY A 402 10.43 -15.73 8.45
CA GLY A 402 9.73 -16.77 7.70
C GLY A 402 8.35 -17.14 8.24
N SER A 403 7.98 -16.70 9.45
CA SER A 403 6.63 -16.90 9.98
C SER A 403 5.61 -16.08 9.18
N ARG A 404 4.36 -16.57 9.14
CA ARG A 404 3.27 -15.94 8.39
C ARG A 404 2.35 -15.18 9.32
N ARG A 405 1.81 -14.08 8.87
CA ARG A 405 0.75 -13.40 9.61
C ARG A 405 -0.49 -14.30 9.71
N SER A 406 -1.02 -14.48 10.92
CA SER A 406 -2.26 -15.21 11.14
C SER A 406 -3.46 -14.41 10.64
N GLN A 407 -4.33 -15.05 9.88
CA GLN A 407 -5.57 -14.45 9.42
C GLN A 407 -6.37 -13.85 10.60
N ALA A 408 -6.88 -12.64 10.42
CA ALA A 408 -7.77 -12.01 11.38
C ALA A 408 -9.20 -12.56 11.29
N PRO A 409 -10.03 -12.45 12.34
CA PRO A 409 -11.42 -12.86 12.28
C PRO A 409 -12.32 -11.93 11.45
N ALA A 410 -11.85 -10.72 11.16
CA ALA A 410 -12.54 -9.73 10.34
C ALA A 410 -11.66 -9.22 9.19
N ALA A 411 -12.29 -8.68 8.15
CA ALA A 411 -11.60 -8.05 7.05
C ALA A 411 -12.27 -6.73 6.61
N ILE A 412 -11.46 -5.86 6.00
CA ILE A 412 -11.88 -4.65 5.29
C ILE A 412 -11.48 -4.84 3.83
N LEU A 413 -12.42 -4.70 2.91
CA LEU A 413 -12.15 -4.74 1.48
C LEU A 413 -11.51 -3.42 1.03
N PHE A 414 -10.44 -3.53 0.27
CA PHE A 414 -9.77 -2.41 -0.37
C PHE A 414 -9.68 -2.65 -1.87
N ASP A 415 -10.15 -1.68 -2.68
CA ASP A 415 -10.30 -1.83 -4.11
C ASP A 415 -9.82 -0.57 -4.86
N TRP A 416 -8.87 -0.73 -5.77
CA TRP A 416 -8.32 0.41 -6.52
C TRP A 416 -9.30 0.99 -7.53
N ASP A 417 -10.10 0.14 -8.21
CA ASP A 417 -11.13 0.62 -9.13
C ASP A 417 -12.17 1.49 -8.40
N SER A 418 -12.62 1.04 -7.22
CA SER A 418 -13.50 1.82 -6.36
C SER A 418 -12.84 3.12 -5.88
N TRP A 419 -11.56 3.09 -5.53
CA TRP A 419 -10.82 4.30 -5.16
C TRP A 419 -10.73 5.28 -6.31
N TRP A 420 -10.38 4.79 -7.51
CA TRP A 420 -10.28 5.63 -8.69
C TRP A 420 -11.61 6.20 -9.13
N ALA A 421 -12.67 5.38 -9.15
CA ALA A 421 -14.00 5.78 -9.61
C ALA A 421 -14.70 6.72 -8.62
N SER A 422 -14.70 6.40 -7.31
CA SER A 422 -15.43 7.18 -6.31
C SER A 422 -14.90 8.61 -6.07
N GLU A 423 -13.68 8.89 -6.52
CA GLU A 423 -13.04 10.22 -6.41
C GLU A 423 -12.89 10.91 -7.77
N GLN A 424 -13.66 10.54 -8.77
CA GLN A 424 -13.72 11.26 -10.05
C GLN A 424 -14.52 12.57 -9.95
N ASP A 425 -14.42 13.37 -10.99
CA ASP A 425 -15.22 14.58 -11.13
C ASP A 425 -16.73 14.28 -11.23
N SER A 426 -17.56 15.26 -10.91
CA SER A 426 -19.03 15.21 -11.06
C SER A 426 -19.74 14.17 -10.19
N HIS A 427 -19.18 13.82 -9.05
CA HIS A 427 -19.80 12.98 -8.04
C HIS A 427 -20.74 13.77 -7.11
N PRO A 428 -21.65 13.11 -6.36
CA PRO A 428 -22.54 13.77 -5.41
C PRO A 428 -21.83 14.60 -4.36
N SER A 429 -20.57 14.28 -4.03
CA SER A 429 -19.69 15.05 -3.13
C SER A 429 -18.24 14.97 -3.61
N ASP A 430 -17.56 16.11 -3.66
CA ASP A 430 -16.11 16.23 -3.93
C ASP A 430 -15.27 16.06 -2.65
N ARG A 431 -15.90 15.84 -1.50
CA ARG A 431 -15.25 15.69 -0.18
C ARG A 431 -15.05 14.24 0.24
N LEU A 432 -15.61 13.27 -0.50
CA LEU A 432 -15.39 11.85 -0.23
C LEU A 432 -13.93 11.49 -0.47
N ARG A 433 -13.33 10.72 0.46
CA ARG A 433 -11.96 10.21 0.36
C ARG A 433 -11.98 8.71 0.69
N TYR A 434 -11.95 7.89 -0.34
CA TYR A 434 -12.09 6.43 -0.26
C TYR A 434 -11.15 5.79 0.76
N ARG A 435 -9.86 6.12 0.66
CA ARG A 435 -8.85 5.54 1.54
C ARG A 435 -9.04 5.97 2.99
N GLN A 436 -9.48 7.21 3.23
CA GLN A 436 -9.81 7.70 4.56
C GLN A 436 -10.99 6.94 5.17
N GLU A 437 -12.01 6.63 4.39
CA GLU A 437 -13.14 5.81 4.85
C GLU A 437 -12.68 4.40 5.27
N ALA A 438 -11.80 3.77 4.48
CA ALA A 438 -11.25 2.47 4.85
C ALA A 438 -10.39 2.55 6.12
N LEU A 439 -9.60 3.61 6.29
CA LEU A 439 -8.80 3.86 7.48
C LEU A 439 -9.68 4.13 8.71
N ASP A 440 -10.78 4.87 8.59
CA ASP A 440 -11.71 5.15 9.68
C ASP A 440 -12.35 3.85 10.21
N TRP A 441 -12.75 2.93 9.32
CA TRP A 441 -13.21 1.60 9.71
C TRP A 441 -12.12 0.76 10.38
N TYR A 442 -10.89 0.83 9.87
CA TYR A 442 -9.75 0.12 10.48
C TYR A 442 -9.44 0.67 11.88
N SER A 443 -9.48 1.99 12.05
CA SER A 443 -9.31 2.65 13.35
C SER A 443 -10.36 2.20 14.36
N ALA A 444 -11.62 2.01 13.93
CA ALA A 444 -12.69 1.48 14.77
C ALA A 444 -12.41 0.03 15.22
N PHE A 445 -11.89 -0.83 14.35
CA PHE A 445 -11.45 -2.17 14.74
C PHE A 445 -10.32 -2.13 15.78
N LEU A 446 -9.33 -1.25 15.58
CA LEU A 446 -8.24 -1.06 16.54
C LEU A 446 -8.74 -0.54 17.89
N ALA A 447 -9.70 0.39 17.90
CA ALA A 447 -10.30 0.91 19.12
C ALA A 447 -11.05 -0.18 19.91
N LEU A 448 -11.71 -1.10 19.22
CA LEU A 448 -12.40 -2.25 19.82
C LEU A 448 -11.44 -3.40 20.19
N GLY A 449 -10.17 -3.32 19.81
CA GLY A 449 -9.17 -4.38 20.00
C GLY A 449 -9.47 -5.64 19.19
N ILE A 450 -10.24 -5.53 18.12
CA ILE A 450 -10.57 -6.62 17.20
C ILE A 450 -9.55 -6.61 16.06
N ARG A 451 -8.87 -7.74 15.83
CA ARG A 451 -7.98 -7.88 14.67
C ARG A 451 -8.79 -7.87 13.37
N ALA A 452 -8.36 -7.06 12.41
CA ALA A 452 -8.93 -7.01 11.08
C ALA A 452 -7.81 -7.00 10.02
N ASP A 453 -8.03 -7.68 8.90
CA ASP A 453 -7.16 -7.66 7.74
C ASP A 453 -7.69 -6.64 6.74
N VAL A 454 -6.81 -5.81 6.19
CA VAL A 454 -7.12 -4.96 5.04
C VAL A 454 -6.71 -5.73 3.79
N ILE A 455 -7.69 -6.17 3.00
CA ILE A 455 -7.46 -7.11 1.89
C ILE A 455 -7.91 -6.54 0.55
N PRO A 456 -7.18 -6.82 -0.54
CA PRO A 456 -7.69 -6.54 -1.88
C PRO A 456 -9.08 -7.17 -2.10
N ALA A 457 -9.98 -6.43 -2.76
CA ALA A 457 -11.35 -6.90 -2.99
C ALA A 457 -11.44 -8.25 -3.74
N ALA A 458 -10.40 -8.66 -4.45
CA ALA A 458 -10.31 -9.96 -5.12
C ALA A 458 -9.92 -11.14 -4.20
N THR A 459 -9.53 -10.89 -2.96
CA THR A 459 -9.07 -11.92 -2.01
C THR A 459 -10.20 -12.89 -1.65
N ASP A 460 -9.86 -14.16 -1.39
CA ASP A 460 -10.80 -15.16 -0.86
C ASP A 460 -11.29 -14.74 0.54
N LEU A 461 -12.60 -14.81 0.74
CA LEU A 461 -13.25 -14.40 1.99
C LEU A 461 -13.41 -15.57 2.99
N THR A 462 -12.96 -16.78 2.64
CA THR A 462 -13.05 -17.95 3.50
C THR A 462 -12.33 -17.70 4.83
N GLY A 463 -13.00 -18.01 5.94
CA GLY A 463 -12.44 -17.88 7.28
C GLY A 463 -12.70 -16.52 7.96
N TYR A 464 -13.11 -15.49 7.22
CA TYR A 464 -13.54 -14.24 7.84
C TYR A 464 -14.99 -14.35 8.35
N GLY A 465 -15.19 -14.05 9.62
CA GLY A 465 -16.54 -13.99 10.21
C GLY A 465 -17.28 -12.70 9.87
N LEU A 466 -16.54 -11.60 9.72
CA LEU A 466 -17.08 -10.27 9.41
C LEU A 466 -16.25 -9.61 8.31
N VAL A 467 -16.89 -9.12 7.27
CA VAL A 467 -16.27 -8.35 6.19
C VAL A 467 -16.92 -6.99 6.08
N VAL A 468 -16.12 -5.92 6.11
CA VAL A 468 -16.57 -4.54 5.90
C VAL A 468 -16.14 -4.08 4.51
N ALA A 469 -17.06 -3.48 3.78
CA ALA A 469 -16.87 -2.92 2.44
C ALA A 469 -17.10 -1.39 2.48
N PRO A 470 -16.09 -0.58 2.87
CA PRO A 470 -16.21 0.87 2.92
C PRO A 470 -16.24 1.43 1.50
N VAL A 471 -17.30 2.16 1.14
CA VAL A 471 -17.37 2.83 -0.17
C VAL A 471 -16.92 1.91 -1.33
N LEU A 472 -17.29 0.65 -1.29
CA LEU A 472 -17.00 -0.31 -2.37
C LEU A 472 -17.85 0.06 -3.61
N HIS A 473 -17.43 1.13 -4.29
CA HIS A 473 -18.20 1.82 -5.32
C HIS A 473 -18.42 0.97 -6.56
N VAL A 474 -17.34 0.38 -7.07
CA VAL A 474 -17.36 -0.50 -8.25
C VAL A 474 -17.57 -1.95 -7.81
N VAL A 475 -18.69 -2.52 -8.19
CA VAL A 475 -19.03 -3.92 -7.90
C VAL A 475 -19.40 -4.65 -9.19
N PRO A 476 -18.42 -5.26 -9.88
CA PRO A 476 -18.69 -6.12 -11.03
C PRO A 476 -19.57 -7.33 -10.67
N ALA A 477 -20.25 -7.90 -11.64
CA ALA A 477 -21.15 -9.04 -11.43
C ALA A 477 -20.47 -10.21 -10.70
N ALA A 478 -19.21 -10.49 -10.99
CA ALA A 478 -18.44 -11.55 -10.34
C ALA A 478 -18.18 -11.25 -8.84
N LEU A 479 -17.88 -10.00 -8.48
CA LEU A 479 -17.70 -9.59 -7.09
C LEU A 479 -19.06 -9.64 -6.34
N LYS A 480 -20.14 -9.17 -6.98
CA LYS A 480 -21.50 -9.28 -6.45
C LYS A 480 -21.82 -10.74 -6.06
N THR A 481 -21.66 -11.69 -6.99
CA THR A 481 -21.93 -13.11 -6.73
C THR A 481 -21.09 -13.63 -5.57
N ARG A 482 -19.79 -13.29 -5.52
CA ARG A 482 -18.91 -13.74 -4.44
C ARG A 482 -19.33 -13.20 -3.06
N LEU A 483 -19.78 -11.95 -2.97
CA LEU A 483 -20.31 -11.39 -1.73
C LEU A 483 -21.62 -12.06 -1.31
N GLU A 484 -22.50 -12.37 -2.27
CA GLU A 484 -23.74 -13.13 -2.02
C GLU A 484 -23.44 -14.55 -1.51
N ASP A 485 -22.49 -15.27 -2.14
CA ASP A 485 -22.06 -16.60 -1.73
C ASP A 485 -21.40 -16.59 -0.34
N TYR A 486 -20.56 -15.60 -0.06
CA TYR A 486 -19.95 -15.41 1.26
C TYR A 486 -21.03 -15.30 2.36
N VAL A 487 -22.03 -14.45 2.15
CA VAL A 487 -23.13 -14.27 3.13
C VAL A 487 -23.99 -15.53 3.20
N ALA A 488 -24.36 -16.12 2.07
CA ALA A 488 -25.13 -17.37 2.06
C ALA A 488 -24.39 -18.50 2.79
N GLY A 489 -23.06 -18.51 2.71
CA GLY A 489 -22.16 -19.44 3.38
C GLY A 489 -22.04 -19.27 4.90
N GLY A 490 -22.55 -18.17 5.47
CA GLY A 490 -22.52 -17.90 6.91
C GLY A 490 -21.65 -16.69 7.30
N GLY A 491 -21.07 -15.99 6.34
CA GLY A 491 -20.33 -14.75 6.58
C GLY A 491 -21.25 -13.55 6.86
N HIS A 492 -20.70 -12.53 7.49
CA HIS A 492 -21.40 -11.29 7.77
C HIS A 492 -20.78 -10.13 7.01
N LEU A 493 -21.56 -9.49 6.12
CA LEU A 493 -21.11 -8.34 5.31
C LEU A 493 -21.65 -7.03 5.90
N VAL A 494 -20.80 -6.01 5.95
CA VAL A 494 -21.20 -4.62 6.22
C VAL A 494 -20.81 -3.77 5.02
N ALA A 495 -21.78 -3.20 4.32
CA ALA A 495 -21.55 -2.22 3.26
C ALA A 495 -21.85 -0.82 3.79
N SER A 496 -20.96 0.14 3.52
CA SER A 496 -21.22 1.54 3.84
C SER A 496 -21.99 2.24 2.71
N TYR A 497 -22.43 3.45 2.98
CA TYR A 497 -22.96 4.34 1.96
C TYR A 497 -22.05 4.38 0.73
N PHE A 498 -22.61 4.73 -0.42
CA PHE A 498 -21.93 4.83 -1.70
C PHE A 498 -21.21 3.55 -2.17
N SER A 499 -21.59 2.36 -1.63
CA SER A 499 -21.13 1.04 -2.09
C SER A 499 -22.11 0.44 -3.11
N GLY A 500 -21.61 -0.39 -4.04
CA GLY A 500 -22.44 -1.12 -5.01
C GLY A 500 -23.14 -0.21 -6.02
N ILE A 501 -22.53 0.89 -6.38
CA ILE A 501 -23.12 1.93 -7.22
C ILE A 501 -22.96 1.60 -8.70
N THR A 502 -21.75 1.20 -9.13
CA THR A 502 -21.42 0.98 -10.54
C THR A 502 -20.89 -0.42 -10.81
N ASP A 503 -20.93 -0.83 -12.08
CA ASP A 503 -20.26 -2.01 -12.62
C ASP A 503 -18.78 -1.70 -12.99
N GLU A 504 -18.12 -2.65 -13.65
CA GLU A 504 -16.72 -2.53 -14.09
C GLU A 504 -16.46 -1.45 -15.14
N ASN A 505 -17.51 -0.93 -15.79
CA ASN A 505 -17.46 0.15 -16.76
C ASN A 505 -17.86 1.51 -16.16
N ASP A 506 -18.00 1.57 -14.83
CA ASP A 506 -18.51 2.73 -14.12
C ASP A 506 -19.94 3.10 -14.53
N HIS A 507 -20.73 2.13 -14.98
CA HIS A 507 -22.15 2.30 -15.27
C HIS A 507 -22.97 2.03 -14.02
N ILE A 508 -23.95 2.91 -13.75
CA ILE A 508 -24.86 2.79 -12.62
C ILE A 508 -25.68 1.49 -12.72
N TRP A 509 -25.70 0.71 -11.66
CA TRP A 509 -26.69 -0.35 -11.46
C TRP A 509 -28.08 0.26 -11.28
N LEU A 510 -28.94 0.08 -12.30
CA LEU A 510 -30.29 0.69 -12.30
C LEU A 510 -31.23 0.05 -11.27
N GLY A 511 -32.18 0.84 -10.77
CA GLY A 511 -33.23 0.38 -9.84
C GLY A 511 -33.12 0.97 -8.43
N GLY A 512 -32.25 1.93 -8.23
CA GLY A 512 -31.95 2.58 -6.94
C GLY A 512 -30.66 2.04 -6.34
N TYR A 513 -30.19 2.63 -5.26
CA TYR A 513 -28.92 2.33 -4.63
C TYR A 513 -29.11 1.47 -3.36
N PRO A 514 -28.12 0.73 -2.93
CA PRO A 514 -26.87 0.32 -3.59
C PRO A 514 -27.13 -0.79 -4.63
N GLY A 515 -27.30 -0.43 -5.91
CA GLY A 515 -27.85 -1.28 -6.98
C GLY A 515 -27.33 -2.71 -7.03
N ALA A 516 -25.99 -2.91 -7.06
CA ALA A 516 -25.40 -4.23 -7.06
C ALA A 516 -25.73 -5.07 -5.81
N LEU A 517 -25.90 -4.43 -4.66
CA LEU A 517 -26.09 -5.08 -3.34
C LEU A 517 -27.53 -4.98 -2.82
N ALA A 518 -28.45 -4.34 -3.55
CA ALA A 518 -29.81 -4.06 -3.11
C ALA A 518 -30.58 -5.32 -2.67
N ASP A 519 -30.48 -6.40 -3.45
CA ASP A 519 -31.14 -7.66 -3.14
C ASP A 519 -30.55 -8.34 -1.91
N LEU A 520 -29.25 -8.31 -1.75
CA LEU A 520 -28.55 -8.88 -0.60
C LEU A 520 -28.90 -8.13 0.70
N LEU A 521 -28.87 -6.80 0.65
CA LEU A 521 -29.14 -5.91 1.78
C LEU A 521 -30.63 -5.77 2.07
N GLY A 522 -31.50 -5.98 1.09
CA GLY A 522 -32.95 -5.81 1.20
C GLY A 522 -33.40 -4.35 1.35
N VAL A 523 -32.55 -3.40 0.95
CA VAL A 523 -32.84 -1.97 1.08
C VAL A 523 -32.74 -1.26 -0.27
N ARG A 524 -33.25 -0.04 -0.30
CA ARG A 524 -33.11 0.88 -1.43
C ARG A 524 -32.89 2.30 -0.91
N VAL A 525 -32.07 3.02 -1.62
CA VAL A 525 -31.87 4.46 -1.54
C VAL A 525 -32.28 5.05 -2.88
N ASP A 526 -33.21 5.99 -2.89
CA ASP A 526 -33.74 6.57 -4.14
C ASP A 526 -32.87 7.73 -4.64
N GLU A 527 -32.21 8.43 -3.73
CA GLU A 527 -31.37 9.60 -4.01
C GLU A 527 -30.22 9.65 -3.01
N PHE A 528 -29.01 10.04 -3.47
CA PHE A 528 -27.85 10.21 -2.62
C PHE A 528 -28.04 11.31 -1.58
N GLY A 529 -27.52 11.10 -0.38
CA GLY A 529 -27.67 11.99 0.77
C GLY A 529 -26.39 12.77 1.17
N PRO A 530 -25.68 13.47 0.25
CA PRO A 530 -24.54 14.28 0.67
C PRO A 530 -24.99 15.47 1.52
N LEU A 531 -24.27 15.74 2.61
CA LEU A 531 -24.52 16.88 3.50
C LEU A 531 -23.59 18.04 3.13
N LEU A 532 -24.06 19.26 3.27
CA LEU A 532 -23.22 20.45 3.10
C LEU A 532 -22.16 20.52 4.22
N ASP A 533 -21.15 21.34 4.01
CA ASP A 533 -20.10 21.52 5.00
C ASP A 533 -20.67 22.11 6.30
N GLY A 534 -20.32 21.48 7.42
CA GLY A 534 -20.86 21.83 8.75
C GLY A 534 -22.26 21.30 9.07
N GLU A 535 -22.98 20.72 8.10
CA GLU A 535 -24.25 20.01 8.38
C GLU A 535 -24.01 18.69 9.08
N THR A 536 -24.91 18.37 10.01
CA THR A 536 -24.87 17.12 10.77
C THR A 536 -26.28 16.56 10.95
N VAL A 537 -26.37 15.24 11.01
CA VAL A 537 -27.62 14.52 11.29
C VAL A 537 -27.40 13.59 12.50
N GLN A 538 -28.30 13.65 13.49
CA GLN A 538 -28.20 12.80 14.67
C GLN A 538 -28.94 11.47 14.45
N LEU A 539 -28.42 10.41 15.05
CA LEU A 539 -29.04 9.08 15.09
C LEU A 539 -29.56 8.77 16.49
N ASP A 540 -30.52 7.86 16.60
CA ASP A 540 -31.18 7.46 17.87
C ASP A 540 -30.24 6.68 18.82
N ASN A 541 -29.14 6.14 18.34
CA ASN A 541 -28.05 5.55 19.13
C ASN A 541 -27.06 6.57 19.69
N GLY A 542 -27.32 7.88 19.55
CA GLY A 542 -26.50 8.98 20.04
C GLY A 542 -25.34 9.38 19.12
N THR A 543 -25.19 8.72 17.97
CA THR A 543 -24.11 9.03 17.02
C THR A 543 -24.50 10.16 16.05
N THR A 544 -23.50 10.74 15.38
CA THR A 544 -23.68 11.86 14.46
C THR A 544 -23.16 11.50 13.08
N ALA A 545 -23.95 11.74 12.05
CA ALA A 545 -23.55 11.68 10.66
C ALA A 545 -23.04 13.05 10.17
N THR A 546 -21.98 13.02 9.37
CA THR A 546 -21.41 14.18 8.67
C THR A 546 -21.12 13.76 7.24
N LEU A 547 -21.01 14.67 6.31
CA LEU A 547 -20.71 14.42 4.91
C LEU A 547 -21.82 13.65 4.15
N TRP A 548 -22.43 12.61 4.74
CA TRP A 548 -23.37 11.75 4.05
C TRP A 548 -24.43 11.17 4.99
N ALA A 549 -25.69 11.17 4.54
CA ALA A 549 -26.84 10.59 5.25
C ALA A 549 -27.92 10.16 4.24
N ASP A 550 -27.84 8.90 3.77
CA ASP A 550 -28.82 8.33 2.85
C ASP A 550 -30.17 8.06 3.52
N ARG A 551 -31.25 8.30 2.80
CA ARG A 551 -32.56 7.82 3.16
C ARG A 551 -32.69 6.33 2.86
N VAL A 552 -32.49 5.46 3.85
CA VAL A 552 -32.51 4.01 3.68
C VAL A 552 -33.91 3.47 3.78
N LEU A 553 -34.46 2.85 2.73
CA LEU A 553 -35.79 2.31 2.63
C LEU A 553 -35.74 0.77 2.65
N PRO A 554 -36.20 0.09 3.73
CA PRO A 554 -36.41 -1.36 3.71
C PRO A 554 -37.39 -1.77 2.61
N ARG A 555 -37.05 -2.76 1.78
CA ARG A 555 -37.83 -3.18 0.60
C ARG A 555 -38.45 -4.56 0.73
N VAL A 556 -37.93 -5.35 1.64
CA VAL A 556 -38.39 -6.73 1.89
C VAL A 556 -38.63 -6.96 3.38
N ASP A 557 -39.44 -7.92 3.69
CA ASP A 557 -39.63 -8.37 5.06
C ASP A 557 -38.34 -8.95 5.65
N GLY A 558 -38.12 -8.78 6.95
CA GLY A 558 -36.97 -9.29 7.67
C GLY A 558 -35.75 -8.37 7.67
N VAL A 559 -35.86 -7.16 7.12
CA VAL A 559 -34.86 -6.10 7.33
C VAL A 559 -35.03 -5.49 8.71
N GLU A 560 -34.06 -5.69 9.57
CA GLU A 560 -33.98 -5.10 10.91
C GLU A 560 -33.38 -3.68 10.80
N VAL A 561 -34.06 -2.69 11.39
CA VAL A 561 -33.51 -1.33 11.51
C VAL A 561 -32.79 -1.23 12.83
N LEU A 562 -31.47 -1.07 12.76
CA LEU A 562 -30.59 -1.00 13.95
C LEU A 562 -30.47 0.43 14.48
N SER A 563 -30.58 1.44 13.61
CA SER A 563 -30.58 2.84 14.00
C SER A 563 -31.34 3.70 13.00
N ARG A 564 -31.92 4.81 13.52
CA ARG A 564 -32.71 5.78 12.77
C ARG A 564 -32.19 7.18 12.94
N TYR A 565 -32.39 8.01 11.93
CA TYR A 565 -32.16 9.45 12.07
C TYR A 565 -33.17 10.07 13.04
N THR A 566 -32.70 11.00 13.88
CA THR A 566 -33.54 11.75 14.82
C THR A 566 -33.66 13.23 14.46
N THR A 567 -32.82 13.73 13.57
CA THR A 567 -32.85 15.12 13.07
C THR A 567 -32.72 15.13 11.54
N GLY A 568 -32.89 16.30 10.94
CA GLY A 568 -32.84 16.50 9.48
C GLY A 568 -34.12 16.06 8.78
N ASP A 569 -34.13 16.11 7.45
CA ASP A 569 -35.31 15.84 6.61
C ASP A 569 -35.73 14.37 6.63
N HIS A 570 -34.82 13.48 7.05
CA HIS A 570 -35.06 12.03 7.16
C HIS A 570 -35.29 11.55 8.60
N ALA A 571 -35.65 12.47 9.51
CA ALA A 571 -35.97 12.08 10.90
C ALA A 571 -37.06 10.99 10.95
N GLY A 572 -36.74 9.86 11.61
CA GLY A 572 -37.58 8.67 11.67
C GLY A 572 -37.25 7.59 10.62
N ASP A 573 -36.55 7.93 9.53
CA ASP A 573 -36.11 6.95 8.54
C ASP A 573 -34.91 6.13 9.04
N ALA A 574 -34.69 4.96 8.43
CA ALA A 574 -33.58 4.08 8.79
C ALA A 574 -32.24 4.69 8.34
N ALA A 575 -31.21 4.56 9.18
CA ALA A 575 -29.82 4.95 8.91
C ALA A 575 -28.92 3.72 8.85
N VAL A 576 -29.11 2.75 9.74
CA VAL A 576 -28.38 1.49 9.79
C VAL A 576 -29.36 0.35 9.77
N THR A 577 -29.17 -0.60 8.84
CA THR A 577 -30.03 -1.77 8.69
C THR A 577 -29.24 -3.05 8.63
N ARG A 578 -29.91 -4.18 8.94
CA ARG A 578 -29.35 -5.52 8.83
C ARG A 578 -30.41 -6.48 8.32
N ARG A 579 -29.99 -7.42 7.49
CA ARG A 579 -30.85 -8.52 7.01
C ARG A 579 -30.12 -9.84 7.16
N ALA A 580 -30.82 -10.84 7.70
CA ALA A 580 -30.35 -12.22 7.62
C ALA A 580 -30.54 -12.74 6.19
N SER A 581 -29.52 -13.39 5.63
CA SER A 581 -29.54 -13.97 4.29
C SER A 581 -28.76 -15.28 4.29
N GLY A 582 -29.37 -16.38 3.88
CA GLY A 582 -28.77 -17.70 4.01
C GLY A 582 -28.42 -18.03 5.47
N ARG A 583 -27.16 -18.37 5.75
CA ARG A 583 -26.67 -18.63 7.10
C ARG A 583 -26.01 -17.41 7.77
N GLY A 584 -25.79 -16.34 7.00
CA GLY A 584 -25.13 -15.13 7.45
C GLY A 584 -26.05 -13.91 7.48
N SER A 585 -25.50 -12.74 7.32
CA SER A 585 -26.24 -11.49 7.23
C SER A 585 -25.50 -10.41 6.44
N ALA A 586 -26.28 -9.44 5.94
CA ALA A 586 -25.74 -8.25 5.33
C ALA A 586 -26.31 -7.00 6.03
N ALA A 587 -25.46 -6.03 6.35
CA ALA A 587 -25.82 -4.76 6.95
C ALA A 587 -25.46 -3.60 6.03
N TYR A 588 -26.25 -2.53 6.06
CA TYR A 588 -25.99 -1.29 5.35
C TYR A 588 -25.90 -0.12 6.33
N VAL A 589 -24.82 0.62 6.25
CA VAL A 589 -24.59 1.85 7.02
C VAL A 589 -24.72 3.03 6.05
N GLY A 590 -25.92 3.62 6.00
CA GLY A 590 -26.27 4.67 5.04
C GLY A 590 -25.77 6.06 5.40
N ALA A 591 -24.88 6.17 6.38
CA ALA A 591 -24.36 7.44 6.87
C ALA A 591 -22.87 7.41 7.08
N ARG A 592 -22.18 8.52 6.84
CA ARG A 592 -20.78 8.72 7.25
C ARG A 592 -20.77 9.10 8.73
N LEU A 593 -20.30 8.20 9.57
CA LEU A 593 -20.25 8.36 11.01
C LEU A 593 -18.82 8.84 11.43
N GLY A 594 -18.76 9.62 12.51
CA GLY A 594 -17.48 9.91 13.16
C GLY A 594 -16.92 8.67 13.91
N ALA A 595 -15.73 8.76 14.48
CA ALA A 595 -15.02 7.65 15.11
C ALA A 595 -15.88 6.91 16.14
N GLU A 596 -16.45 7.61 17.14
CA GLU A 596 -17.33 7.02 18.16
C GLU A 596 -18.58 6.35 17.56
N GLY A 597 -19.09 6.89 16.46
CA GLY A 597 -20.22 6.33 15.74
C GLY A 597 -19.88 5.03 15.04
N LEU A 598 -18.74 4.97 14.38
CA LEU A 598 -18.23 3.75 13.74
C LEU A 598 -17.92 2.68 14.79
N GLU A 599 -17.29 3.03 15.91
CA GLU A 599 -17.04 2.10 17.02
C GLU A 599 -18.34 1.52 17.57
N THR A 600 -19.35 2.36 17.79
CA THR A 600 -20.68 1.93 18.31
C THR A 600 -21.36 0.94 17.36
N VAL A 601 -21.43 1.28 16.07
CA VAL A 601 -22.10 0.44 15.06
C VAL A 601 -21.30 -0.84 14.82
N LEU A 602 -19.96 -0.75 14.72
CA LEU A 602 -19.10 -1.90 14.52
C LEU A 602 -19.15 -2.87 15.70
N ALA A 603 -19.18 -2.38 16.94
CA ALA A 603 -19.28 -3.23 18.13
C ALA A 603 -20.57 -4.08 18.13
N ASP A 604 -21.72 -3.51 17.78
CA ASP A 604 -22.97 -4.25 17.65
C ASP A 604 -22.91 -5.30 16.52
N LEU A 605 -22.44 -4.88 15.33
CA LEU A 605 -22.37 -5.78 14.17
C LEU A 605 -21.35 -6.91 14.38
N ALA A 606 -20.20 -6.64 14.98
CA ALA A 606 -19.18 -7.64 15.32
C ALA A 606 -19.71 -8.65 16.35
N ALA A 607 -20.39 -8.17 17.41
CA ALA A 607 -21.00 -9.04 18.40
C ALA A 607 -22.05 -9.98 17.78
N ARG A 608 -22.87 -9.49 16.87
CA ARG A 608 -23.88 -10.29 16.12
C ARG A 608 -23.23 -11.29 15.16
N ALA A 609 -22.05 -11.00 14.65
CA ALA A 609 -21.25 -11.89 13.83
C ALA A 609 -20.42 -12.89 14.66
N GLY A 610 -20.45 -12.82 15.99
CA GLY A 610 -19.61 -13.64 16.87
C GLY A 610 -18.12 -13.29 16.82
N VAL A 611 -17.79 -12.12 16.27
CA VAL A 611 -16.40 -11.61 16.18
C VAL A 611 -16.11 -10.75 17.40
N THR A 612 -15.12 -11.16 18.18
CA THR A 612 -14.77 -10.51 19.45
C THR A 612 -13.27 -10.26 19.57
N SER A 613 -12.92 -9.31 20.41
CA SER A 613 -11.50 -9.07 20.77
C SER A 613 -10.92 -10.22 21.58
N GLU A 614 -9.71 -10.64 21.25
CA GLU A 614 -8.89 -11.55 22.06
C GLU A 614 -8.13 -10.81 23.19
N LEU A 615 -8.08 -9.47 23.13
CA LEU A 615 -7.44 -8.66 24.15
C LEU A 615 -8.34 -8.48 25.39
N PRO A 616 -7.76 -8.49 26.60
CA PRO A 616 -8.40 -8.01 27.81
C PRO A 616 -9.03 -6.64 27.59
N ALA A 617 -10.16 -6.38 28.27
CA ALA A 617 -10.94 -5.14 28.03
C ALA A 617 -10.13 -3.86 28.26
N GLU A 618 -9.26 -3.87 29.25
CA GLU A 618 -8.37 -2.76 29.65
C GLU A 618 -7.28 -2.44 28.62
N LEU A 619 -7.01 -3.35 27.69
CA LEU A 619 -5.99 -3.15 26.63
C LEU A 619 -6.58 -2.63 25.31
N ARG A 620 -7.88 -2.75 25.13
CA ARG A 620 -8.57 -2.36 23.88
C ARG A 620 -8.36 -0.87 23.63
N GLY A 621 -8.11 -0.52 22.38
CA GLY A 621 -7.80 0.85 21.97
C GLY A 621 -6.37 1.32 22.30
N ALA A 622 -5.77 0.82 23.38
CA ALA A 622 -4.40 1.20 23.75
C ALA A 622 -3.33 0.28 23.14
N VAL A 623 -3.65 -0.99 22.94
CA VAL A 623 -2.72 -2.00 22.39
C VAL A 623 -3.29 -2.59 21.12
N GLU A 624 -2.47 -2.64 20.09
CA GLU A 624 -2.72 -3.47 18.93
C GLU A 624 -2.06 -4.83 19.12
N GLN A 625 -2.79 -5.91 18.83
CA GLN A 625 -2.29 -7.26 18.81
C GLN A 625 -2.16 -7.77 17.38
N VAL A 626 -0.98 -8.21 17.00
CA VAL A 626 -0.73 -8.88 15.73
C VAL A 626 -0.07 -10.24 16.01
N ILE A 627 -0.45 -11.28 15.27
CA ILE A 627 0.05 -12.62 15.47
C ILE A 627 0.73 -13.10 14.18
N ARG A 628 1.96 -13.60 14.31
CA ARG A 628 2.67 -14.33 13.27
C ARG A 628 2.83 -15.78 13.68
N THR A 629 2.43 -16.71 12.82
CA THR A 629 2.51 -18.16 13.06
C THR A 629 3.73 -18.74 12.34
N GLY A 630 4.64 -19.28 13.10
CA GLY A 630 5.77 -20.09 12.63
C GLY A 630 5.46 -21.57 12.73
N ASP A 631 6.43 -22.42 12.35
CA ASP A 631 6.27 -23.89 12.37
C ASP A 631 6.07 -24.43 13.79
N ASP A 632 6.78 -23.87 14.77
CA ASP A 632 6.81 -24.36 16.16
C ASP A 632 6.06 -23.46 17.14
N ALA A 633 5.86 -22.19 16.82
CA ALA A 633 5.34 -21.19 17.74
C ALA A 633 4.59 -20.05 17.04
N ASP A 634 3.61 -19.49 17.77
CA ASP A 634 3.03 -18.18 17.46
C ASP A 634 3.89 -17.09 18.10
N HIS A 635 4.12 -16.02 17.36
CA HIS A 635 4.73 -14.79 17.84
C HIS A 635 3.66 -13.71 17.95
N VAL A 636 3.38 -13.29 19.19
CA VAL A 636 2.35 -12.29 19.49
C VAL A 636 3.02 -10.96 19.71
N PHE A 637 2.75 -10.01 18.83
CA PHE A 637 3.20 -8.62 18.92
C PHE A 637 2.14 -7.82 19.67
N LEU A 638 2.54 -7.15 20.74
CA LEU A 638 1.73 -6.20 21.50
C LEU A 638 2.32 -4.81 21.31
N ILE A 639 1.62 -3.98 20.56
CA ILE A 639 2.09 -2.65 20.14
C ILE A 639 1.35 -1.60 20.96
N ASN A 640 2.07 -0.86 21.79
CA ASN A 640 1.50 0.28 22.52
C ASN A 640 1.32 1.46 21.57
N ARG A 641 0.07 1.75 21.23
CA ARG A 641 -0.34 2.82 20.32
C ARG A 641 -0.37 4.20 20.98
N THR A 642 -0.13 4.27 22.32
CA THR A 642 -0.33 5.47 23.14
C THR A 642 0.97 6.12 23.61
N ASP A 643 0.85 7.32 24.09
CA ASP A 643 1.92 8.08 24.77
C ASP A 643 1.97 7.78 26.30
N ALA A 644 1.24 6.76 26.77
CA ALA A 644 1.20 6.32 28.18
C ALA A 644 1.70 4.87 28.31
N PRO A 645 2.22 4.46 29.46
CA PRO A 645 2.56 3.08 29.72
C PRO A 645 1.29 2.22 29.90
N VAL A 646 1.32 0.97 29.43
CA VAL A 646 0.19 0.01 29.46
C VAL A 646 0.61 -1.27 30.16
N ASP A 647 -0.21 -1.74 31.10
CA ASP A 647 0.00 -3.03 31.79
C ASP A 647 -0.48 -4.19 30.91
N ILE A 648 0.39 -5.16 30.64
CA ILE A 648 0.12 -6.34 29.80
C ILE A 648 0.22 -7.66 30.57
N THR A 649 0.25 -7.62 31.92
CA THR A 649 0.44 -8.80 32.77
C THR A 649 -0.56 -9.93 32.51
N GLY A 650 -1.73 -9.66 31.93
CA GLY A 650 -2.77 -10.66 31.65
C GLY A 650 -2.66 -11.32 30.27
N VAL A 651 -1.64 -11.00 29.47
CA VAL A 651 -1.47 -11.59 28.12
C VAL A 651 -0.53 -12.79 28.21
N ASP A 652 -0.99 -13.94 27.69
CA ASP A 652 -0.27 -15.22 27.73
C ASP A 652 0.89 -15.28 26.72
N GLY A 653 2.03 -15.78 27.16
CA GLY A 653 3.23 -16.01 26.34
C GLY A 653 4.54 -15.70 27.07
N ASP A 654 5.63 -16.30 26.62
CA ASP A 654 6.99 -16.02 27.10
C ASP A 654 7.58 -14.83 26.32
N THR A 655 8.14 -13.85 27.01
CA THR A 655 8.72 -12.65 26.37
C THR A 655 9.97 -12.98 25.57
N LEU A 656 9.93 -12.71 24.26
CA LEU A 656 11.08 -12.84 23.36
C LEU A 656 11.88 -11.52 23.32
N THR A 657 11.20 -10.38 23.24
CA THR A 657 11.80 -9.04 23.35
C THR A 657 10.78 -8.05 23.90
N GLY A 658 11.27 -6.95 24.49
CA GLY A 658 10.46 -5.95 25.14
C GLY A 658 10.29 -6.19 26.64
N GLU A 659 9.28 -5.56 27.24
CA GLU A 659 8.99 -5.63 28.67
C GLU A 659 7.97 -6.73 28.99
N GLU A 660 8.14 -7.46 30.09
CA GLU A 660 7.31 -8.63 30.44
C GLU A 660 5.91 -8.28 30.96
N SER A 661 5.76 -7.15 31.62
CA SER A 661 4.49 -6.83 32.30
C SER A 661 3.93 -5.45 31.97
N LYS A 662 4.74 -4.55 31.46
CA LYS A 662 4.35 -3.16 31.25
C LYS A 662 5.02 -2.59 30.02
N LEU A 663 4.23 -2.29 28.99
CA LEU A 663 4.74 -1.59 27.81
C LEU A 663 4.98 -0.11 28.13
N ALA A 664 6.20 0.37 27.91
CA ALA A 664 6.48 1.80 27.91
C ALA A 664 5.68 2.54 26.83
N PRO A 665 5.54 3.87 26.89
CA PRO A 665 4.94 4.65 25.80
C PRO A 665 5.60 4.32 24.46
N ARG A 666 4.79 4.08 23.41
CA ARG A 666 5.29 3.80 22.06
C ARG A 666 6.26 2.62 21.98
N SER A 667 6.07 1.60 22.81
CA SER A 667 6.90 0.40 22.79
C SER A 667 6.16 -0.82 22.24
N VAL A 668 6.91 -1.90 22.00
CA VAL A 668 6.40 -3.17 21.51
C VAL A 668 6.99 -4.30 22.37
N ALA A 669 6.16 -5.27 22.77
CA ALA A 669 6.64 -6.56 23.25
C ALA A 669 6.33 -7.63 22.24
N VAL A 670 7.23 -8.58 22.08
CA VAL A 670 7.02 -9.78 21.28
C VAL A 670 7.03 -10.97 22.22
N LEU A 671 5.90 -11.67 22.29
CA LEU A 671 5.75 -12.86 23.10
C LEU A 671 5.76 -14.10 22.19
N THR A 672 6.23 -15.20 22.73
CA THR A 672 6.19 -16.50 22.07
C THR A 672 5.26 -17.43 22.84
N ARG A 673 4.37 -18.13 22.14
CA ARG A 673 3.51 -19.17 22.71
C ARG A 673 3.47 -20.39 21.79
N LYS A 674 3.10 -21.57 22.33
CA LYS A 674 2.87 -22.76 21.50
C LYS A 674 1.89 -22.43 20.37
N ALA A 675 2.22 -22.83 19.14
CA ALA A 675 1.31 -22.69 18.01
C ALA A 675 -0.05 -23.32 18.35
N ARG A 676 -1.13 -22.57 18.15
CA ARG A 676 -2.48 -23.13 18.29
C ARG A 676 -2.66 -24.17 17.18
N THR A 677 -2.89 -25.43 17.54
CA THR A 677 -3.23 -26.47 16.58
C THR A 677 -4.53 -26.03 15.90
N THR A 678 -4.45 -25.61 14.64
CA THR A 678 -5.65 -25.39 13.81
C THR A 678 -6.32 -26.75 13.68
N VAL A 679 -7.46 -26.92 14.35
CA VAL A 679 -8.37 -28.05 14.09
C VAL A 679 -8.93 -27.79 12.69
N SER A 680 -8.42 -28.56 11.71
CA SER A 680 -8.83 -28.55 10.30
C SER A 680 -10.30 -28.95 10.15
#